data_49d8f90bc0e8048f2571874e2bf0d557
#
_entry.id   49d8f90bc0e8048f2571874e2bf0d557
#
_cell.length_a   1.000
_cell.length_b   1.000
_cell.length_c   1.000
_cell.angle_alpha   90.00
_cell.angle_beta   90.00
_cell.angle_gamma   90.00
#
_symmetry.space_group_name_H-M   'P 1'
#
loop_
_entity.id
_entity.type
_entity.pdbx_description
1 polymer ?
#
loop_
_entity_poly.entity_id
_entity_poly.type
_entity_poly.pdbx_seq_one_letter_code
_entity_poly.pdbx_strand_id
1 'polypeptide(L)'
;MLESIDRSVLPIAGTPVDANPVGASGQGPGSATSLEPLRPPAGAPNVLIVLLDDVGFSASSAFGGAIPTPTAERLADGGIKLTRFHTTAMCAPTRQALLTGRNHHTVGMGAITELATSAPGYSSVRPQSCAPLAGILRLNGYSTAQFGKCHEVPTWQTSPMGPFDAWPTGGGGFEHFYGFLGGETNQYHPSLYEGTMPVEPPSTPEEGYHLTDDLTDRAIGWIRQQKALMPDRPFFVYFAPGATHAPHHVPKAWSDRHRGRFDAGWDVLREETLARQKALGVVPPETMLTPRHEGIPIWSDVPDALKPVLARQMEVYAGFLEHTDHHVGRVIDAIEELGALEDTLVLYIIGDNGASAEGTLQGSFNEMLYMNGAAHLETPESMAARIDEFGTPEAYNHYAVGWAHATGTPYQWTKQVASHWGGTRNGTIVHWPKGFGARGEVRSQFTHVIDVAPTVLAVAGIPEPTHVNGIAQRPMEGVSMAYAFDDPAAPERHETQYFEMVGNRGIYHQGWTAVTKHATPWMATGTLPALEDDVWELYDTTTDWSQARDVAAEQPERLAELQRLFLEEAGRYGVLPIDDRRVERLDPATAGRPVLVKGTSQVLFGGMGRLTEATMLNVKNRSHAVTAQLTVPEGGANGVSGVIVAQGGAFGGWSLYAKDGRLVYCHNFLGLRRFKVAAAEALPPGLHSVRMEFAYDGGGMGKGGTVTLYTDERPVGEGRVEATVPIIYSLDETADIGRDTASPVSDDYTAADSAFTGTIAWVRIDLDAITGGVDLVPAEDRLRVALARQ
;
A
#
# COMPACT_ATOMS: atom_id res chain seq x y z
N MET A 1 -18.85 -44.39 -10.31
CA MET A 1 -17.74 -43.53 -10.71
C MET A 1 -18.25 -42.11 -10.52
N LEU A 2 -17.76 -41.40 -9.55
CA LEU A 2 -17.97 -39.93 -9.47
C LEU A 2 -17.33 -39.35 -10.71
N GLU A 3 -18.15 -38.80 -11.63
CA GLU A 3 -17.63 -38.02 -12.73
C GLU A 3 -16.67 -36.95 -12.14
N SER A 4 -15.46 -36.83 -12.70
CA SER A 4 -14.51 -35.85 -12.26
C SER A 4 -15.10 -34.45 -12.48
N ILE A 5 -15.27 -33.70 -11.40
CA ILE A 5 -15.79 -32.31 -11.47
C ILE A 5 -14.87 -31.50 -12.39
N ASP A 6 -15.44 -30.92 -13.45
CA ASP A 6 -14.72 -29.97 -14.31
C ASP A 6 -14.54 -28.64 -13.58
N ARG A 7 -13.31 -28.34 -13.22
CA ARG A 7 -12.90 -27.11 -12.53
C ARG A 7 -12.29 -26.05 -13.46
N SER A 8 -12.28 -26.36 -14.76
CA SER A 8 -11.76 -25.40 -15.77
C SER A 8 -12.79 -24.31 -16.13
N VAL A 9 -14.06 -24.51 -15.76
CA VAL A 9 -15.14 -23.54 -15.97
C VAL A 9 -15.78 -23.20 -14.64
N LEU A 10 -15.72 -21.93 -14.26
CA LEU A 10 -16.23 -21.45 -12.97
C LEU A 10 -17.37 -20.44 -13.16
N PRO A 11 -18.39 -20.44 -12.29
CA PRO A 11 -18.60 -21.38 -11.20
C PRO A 11 -18.83 -22.79 -11.71
N ILE A 12 -18.45 -23.78 -10.90
CA ILE A 12 -18.68 -25.19 -11.21
C ILE A 12 -20.18 -25.38 -11.33
N ALA A 13 -20.64 -25.92 -12.45
CA ALA A 13 -22.03 -26.22 -12.65
C ALA A 13 -22.48 -27.21 -11.55
N GLY A 14 -23.52 -26.87 -10.81
CA GLY A 14 -24.09 -27.77 -9.81
C GLY A 14 -24.47 -29.08 -10.50
N THR A 15 -24.32 -30.20 -9.79
CA THR A 15 -24.86 -31.49 -10.25
C THR A 15 -26.32 -31.24 -10.65
N PRO A 16 -26.75 -31.55 -11.87
CA PRO A 16 -28.17 -31.45 -12.22
C PRO A 16 -28.92 -32.21 -11.14
N VAL A 17 -29.72 -31.53 -10.37
CA VAL A 17 -30.74 -32.22 -9.58
C VAL A 17 -31.57 -32.91 -10.64
N ASP A 18 -31.43 -34.23 -10.77
CA ASP A 18 -32.35 -35.01 -11.53
C ASP A 18 -33.74 -34.66 -10.94
N ALA A 19 -34.40 -33.75 -11.61
CA ALA A 19 -35.78 -33.46 -11.36
C ALA A 19 -36.55 -34.72 -11.79
N ASN A 20 -36.43 -35.75 -10.96
CA ASN A 20 -37.37 -36.83 -11.00
C ASN A 20 -38.74 -36.16 -10.77
N PRO A 21 -39.59 -36.05 -11.78
CA PRO A 21 -40.88 -35.41 -11.59
C PRO A 21 -41.52 -36.16 -10.41
N VAL A 22 -41.87 -35.43 -9.37
CA VAL A 22 -42.65 -35.95 -8.26
C VAL A 22 -43.88 -36.54 -8.91
N GLY A 23 -43.79 -37.82 -9.18
CA GLY A 23 -44.93 -38.57 -9.70
C GLY A 23 -46.05 -38.43 -8.68
N ALA A 24 -47.20 -38.02 -9.11
CA ALA A 24 -48.42 -37.87 -8.30
C ALA A 24 -48.89 -39.17 -7.65
N SER A 25 -48.01 -40.10 -7.38
CA SER A 25 -48.31 -41.38 -6.70
C SER A 25 -47.43 -41.46 -5.46
N GLY A 26 -48.04 -41.33 -4.29
CA GLY A 26 -47.51 -41.35 -2.93
C GLY A 26 -46.60 -42.52 -2.55
N GLN A 27 -45.46 -42.60 -3.20
CA GLN A 27 -44.33 -43.36 -2.71
C GLN A 27 -43.42 -42.36 -1.98
N GLY A 28 -43.07 -42.70 -0.75
CA GLY A 28 -42.31 -41.85 0.17
C GLY A 28 -41.02 -41.29 -0.42
N PRO A 29 -40.37 -40.34 0.28
CA PRO A 29 -39.21 -39.62 -0.23
C PRO A 29 -38.14 -40.63 -0.65
N GLY A 30 -37.92 -40.77 -1.96
CA GLY A 30 -36.69 -41.32 -2.48
C GLY A 30 -35.56 -40.61 -1.79
N SER A 31 -34.48 -41.27 -1.45
CA SER A 31 -33.37 -40.76 -0.73
C SER A 31 -33.05 -39.33 -1.21
N ALA A 32 -33.34 -38.34 -0.36
CA ALA A 32 -32.97 -36.97 -0.67
C ALA A 32 -31.46 -36.95 -0.95
N THR A 33 -31.08 -36.58 -2.14
CA THR A 33 -29.68 -36.33 -2.46
C THR A 33 -29.22 -35.23 -1.49
N SER A 34 -28.25 -35.53 -0.64
CA SER A 34 -27.70 -34.57 0.28
C SER A 34 -27.13 -33.40 -0.53
N LEU A 35 -27.51 -32.17 -0.17
CA LEU A 35 -26.88 -30.96 -0.72
C LEU A 35 -25.50 -30.81 -0.07
N GLU A 36 -24.50 -31.42 -0.68
CA GLU A 36 -23.12 -31.29 -0.22
C GLU A 36 -22.53 -29.96 -0.68
N PRO A 37 -21.95 -29.18 0.25
CA PRO A 37 -21.20 -27.96 -0.13
C PRO A 37 -20.03 -28.31 -1.06
N LEU A 38 -19.78 -27.47 -2.05
CA LEU A 38 -18.62 -27.62 -2.91
C LEU A 38 -17.34 -27.68 -2.07
N ARG A 39 -16.52 -28.68 -2.33
CA ARG A 39 -15.21 -28.87 -1.68
C ARG A 39 -14.09 -28.73 -2.71
N PRO A 40 -12.91 -28.22 -2.32
CA PRO A 40 -11.71 -28.29 -3.15
C PRO A 40 -11.33 -29.76 -3.43
N PRO A 41 -10.34 -30.00 -4.32
CA PRO A 41 -9.76 -31.32 -4.48
C PRO A 41 -9.28 -31.91 -3.15
N ALA A 42 -9.36 -33.23 -3.01
CA ALA A 42 -8.89 -33.90 -1.80
C ALA A 42 -7.40 -33.65 -1.59
N GLY A 43 -7.02 -33.25 -0.37
CA GLY A 43 -5.63 -32.92 -0.01
C GLY A 43 -5.22 -31.49 -0.34
N ALA A 44 -6.11 -30.66 -0.82
CA ALA A 44 -5.84 -29.22 -1.03
C ALA A 44 -5.50 -28.53 0.32
N PRO A 45 -4.32 -27.89 0.45
CA PRO A 45 -3.87 -27.29 1.72
C PRO A 45 -4.61 -26.00 2.05
N ASN A 46 -4.55 -25.55 3.30
CA ASN A 46 -4.76 -24.16 3.60
C ASN A 46 -3.63 -23.33 2.97
N VAL A 47 -3.90 -22.06 2.70
CA VAL A 47 -2.91 -21.14 2.12
C VAL A 47 -2.88 -19.86 2.94
N LEU A 48 -1.70 -19.48 3.40
CA LEU A 48 -1.41 -18.19 4.01
C LEU A 48 -0.34 -17.49 3.16
N ILE A 49 -0.68 -16.35 2.59
CA ILE A 49 0.29 -15.45 1.97
C ILE A 49 0.47 -14.27 2.90
N VAL A 50 1.69 -14.07 3.39
CA VAL A 50 2.11 -12.87 4.10
C VAL A 50 2.94 -12.04 3.15
N LEU A 51 2.54 -10.78 2.94
CA LEU A 51 3.26 -9.83 2.09
C LEU A 51 3.55 -8.55 2.87
N LEU A 52 4.82 -8.32 3.15
CA LEU A 52 5.28 -7.08 3.77
C LEU A 52 5.45 -5.99 2.70
N ASP A 53 5.48 -4.75 3.15
CA ASP A 53 5.51 -3.55 2.33
C ASP A 53 6.84 -2.81 2.50
N ASP A 54 7.49 -2.40 1.41
CA ASP A 54 8.72 -1.58 1.41
C ASP A 54 9.92 -2.21 2.16
N VAL A 55 10.00 -3.54 2.25
CA VAL A 55 11.11 -4.21 2.92
C VAL A 55 12.19 -4.60 1.93
N GLY A 56 13.39 -4.06 2.08
CA GLY A 56 14.54 -4.42 1.26
C GLY A 56 15.00 -5.87 1.48
N PHE A 57 15.61 -6.46 0.46
CA PHE A 57 16.05 -7.87 0.45
C PHE A 57 16.80 -8.31 1.70
N SER A 58 17.63 -7.44 2.25
CA SER A 58 18.51 -7.73 3.38
C SER A 58 18.09 -7.06 4.69
N ALA A 59 16.85 -6.59 4.83
CA ALA A 59 16.43 -6.02 6.11
C ALA A 59 16.29 -7.09 7.20
N SER A 60 15.67 -8.23 6.86
CA SER A 60 15.43 -9.36 7.74
C SER A 60 16.69 -10.18 8.05
N SER A 61 16.85 -10.61 9.30
CA SER A 61 17.93 -11.53 9.73
C SER A 61 17.91 -12.87 9.00
N ALA A 62 16.73 -13.34 8.56
CA ALA A 62 16.60 -14.56 7.75
C ALA A 62 17.34 -14.46 6.40
N PHE A 63 17.59 -13.25 5.91
CA PHE A 63 18.34 -12.95 4.68
C PHE A 63 19.65 -12.18 4.97
N GLY A 64 20.19 -12.29 6.18
CA GLY A 64 21.47 -11.70 6.56
C GLY A 64 21.41 -10.27 7.08
N GLY A 65 20.24 -9.69 7.25
CA GLY A 65 20.03 -8.35 7.79
C GLY A 65 20.39 -8.20 9.26
N ALA A 66 20.38 -6.95 9.71
CA ALA A 66 20.64 -6.65 11.12
C ALA A 66 19.38 -6.69 11.99
N ILE A 67 18.19 -6.73 11.40
CA ILE A 67 16.93 -6.68 12.14
C ILE A 67 16.48 -8.09 12.47
N PRO A 68 16.31 -8.44 13.76
CA PRO A 68 15.82 -9.75 14.16
C PRO A 68 14.40 -10.01 13.63
N THR A 69 14.22 -11.14 12.97
CA THR A 69 12.92 -11.62 12.48
C THR A 69 12.77 -13.10 12.81
N PRO A 70 12.57 -13.44 14.10
CA PRO A 70 12.59 -14.83 14.56
C PRO A 70 11.50 -15.70 13.94
N THR A 71 10.36 -15.11 13.55
CA THR A 71 9.30 -15.84 12.84
C THR A 71 9.76 -16.24 11.43
N ALA A 72 10.36 -15.30 10.70
CA ALA A 72 10.92 -15.59 9.38
C ALA A 72 12.03 -16.65 9.46
N GLU A 73 12.92 -16.58 10.46
CA GLU A 73 13.96 -17.60 10.70
C GLU A 73 13.33 -18.97 10.96
N ARG A 74 12.36 -19.08 11.88
CA ARG A 74 11.65 -20.33 12.20
C ARG A 74 11.00 -20.96 10.96
N LEU A 75 10.31 -20.16 10.16
CA LEU A 75 9.67 -20.64 8.93
C LEU A 75 10.70 -21.07 7.88
N ALA A 76 11.83 -20.34 7.78
CA ALA A 76 12.92 -20.69 6.88
C ALA A 76 13.61 -22.01 7.30
N ASP A 77 13.84 -22.23 8.58
CA ASP A 77 14.43 -23.46 9.12
C ASP A 77 13.53 -24.68 8.89
N GLY A 78 12.20 -24.47 9.00
CA GLY A 78 11.19 -25.49 8.71
C GLY A 78 10.79 -25.59 7.23
N GLY A 79 11.36 -24.80 6.34
CA GLY A 79 10.99 -24.68 4.96
C GLY A 79 12.18 -24.37 4.04
N ILE A 80 11.96 -23.55 3.03
CA ILE A 80 12.98 -23.13 2.07
C ILE A 80 12.98 -21.60 1.89
N LYS A 81 14.14 -21.04 1.57
CA LYS A 81 14.34 -19.63 1.18
C LYS A 81 14.51 -19.51 -0.32
N LEU A 82 13.70 -18.64 -0.96
CA LEU A 82 13.88 -18.27 -2.35
C LEU A 82 14.76 -17.00 -2.39
N THR A 83 15.95 -17.10 -2.95
CA THR A 83 16.92 -15.98 -2.96
C THR A 83 16.93 -15.20 -4.27
N ARG A 84 16.18 -15.66 -5.27
CA ARG A 84 15.97 -15.01 -6.56
C ARG A 84 14.49 -14.85 -6.86
N PHE A 85 13.71 -14.45 -5.85
CA PHE A 85 12.32 -14.08 -6.03
C PHE A 85 12.22 -12.59 -6.35
N HIS A 86 11.51 -12.25 -7.40
CA HIS A 86 11.39 -10.90 -7.92
C HIS A 86 9.95 -10.38 -7.87
N THR A 87 9.82 -9.07 -7.67
CA THR A 87 8.57 -8.30 -7.68
C THR A 87 8.61 -7.25 -8.78
N THR A 88 7.64 -6.33 -8.81
CA THR A 88 7.52 -5.35 -9.91
C THR A 88 8.12 -3.97 -9.60
N ALA A 89 8.79 -3.79 -8.50
CA ALA A 89 9.36 -2.55 -7.98
C ALA A 89 8.36 -1.51 -7.43
N MET A 90 7.06 -1.81 -7.39
CA MET A 90 6.02 -1.01 -6.75
C MET A 90 4.89 -1.88 -6.19
N CYS A 91 4.25 -1.42 -5.10
CA CYS A 91 3.28 -2.22 -4.33
C CYS A 91 2.02 -2.59 -5.12
N ALA A 92 1.24 -1.64 -5.68
CA ALA A 92 0.00 -1.94 -6.39
C ALA A 92 0.22 -2.88 -7.60
N PRO A 93 1.23 -2.66 -8.47
CA PRO A 93 1.61 -3.59 -9.52
C PRO A 93 1.95 -4.99 -9.03
N THR A 94 2.75 -5.10 -7.96
CA THR A 94 3.11 -6.40 -7.35
C THR A 94 1.89 -7.13 -6.81
N ARG A 95 0.98 -6.44 -6.11
CA ARG A 95 -0.22 -7.04 -5.52
C ARG A 95 -1.16 -7.59 -6.57
N GLN A 96 -1.44 -6.84 -7.64
CA GLN A 96 -2.24 -7.34 -8.76
C GLN A 96 -1.56 -8.49 -9.50
N ALA A 97 -0.25 -8.43 -9.72
CA ALA A 97 0.51 -9.50 -10.35
C ALA A 97 0.46 -10.79 -9.52
N LEU A 98 0.65 -10.69 -8.19
CA LEU A 98 0.56 -11.79 -7.24
C LEU A 98 -0.81 -12.48 -7.29
N LEU A 99 -1.87 -11.67 -7.17
CA LEU A 99 -3.23 -12.21 -7.06
C LEU A 99 -3.79 -12.70 -8.39
N THR A 100 -3.15 -12.42 -9.53
CA THR A 100 -3.66 -12.84 -10.84
C THR A 100 -2.77 -13.85 -11.56
N GLY A 101 -1.51 -14.01 -11.15
CA GLY A 101 -0.52 -14.83 -11.86
C GLY A 101 -0.15 -14.28 -13.24
N ARG A 102 -0.36 -12.97 -13.44
CA ARG A 102 -0.12 -12.27 -14.72
C ARG A 102 0.72 -11.03 -14.51
N ASN A 103 1.47 -10.66 -15.52
CA ASN A 103 2.24 -9.43 -15.51
C ASN A 103 1.37 -8.21 -15.23
N HIS A 104 1.90 -7.28 -14.50
CA HIS A 104 1.16 -6.12 -14.00
C HIS A 104 0.55 -5.24 -15.13
N HIS A 105 1.21 -5.11 -16.29
CA HIS A 105 0.63 -4.43 -17.45
C HIS A 105 -0.52 -5.22 -18.09
N THR A 106 -0.42 -6.56 -18.13
CA THR A 106 -1.52 -7.41 -18.63
C THR A 106 -2.81 -7.20 -17.83
N VAL A 107 -2.69 -6.89 -16.55
CA VAL A 107 -3.80 -6.62 -15.65
C VAL A 107 -4.11 -5.13 -15.49
N GLY A 108 -3.51 -4.28 -16.31
CA GLY A 108 -3.76 -2.83 -16.33
C GLY A 108 -3.07 -2.05 -15.22
N MET A 109 -2.17 -2.67 -14.45
CA MET A 109 -1.50 -2.04 -13.30
C MET A 109 -0.03 -1.71 -13.61
N GLY A 110 0.24 -1.07 -14.76
CA GLY A 110 1.59 -0.63 -15.14
C GLY A 110 2.18 0.48 -14.27
N ALA A 111 1.38 1.05 -13.36
CA ALA A 111 1.78 1.98 -12.32
C ALA A 111 0.81 1.85 -11.15
N ILE A 112 1.03 2.64 -10.10
CA ILE A 112 0.09 2.73 -8.97
C ILE A 112 -1.24 3.37 -9.39
N THR A 113 -2.27 3.16 -8.59
CA THR A 113 -3.65 3.61 -8.89
C THR A 113 -3.76 5.13 -9.06
N GLU A 114 -2.91 5.89 -8.38
CA GLU A 114 -2.83 7.36 -8.42
C GLU A 114 -2.27 7.88 -9.75
N LEU A 115 -1.46 7.07 -10.44
CA LEU A 115 -0.85 7.39 -11.73
C LEU A 115 -1.53 6.70 -12.91
N ALA A 116 -2.73 6.16 -12.72
CA ALA A 116 -3.49 5.50 -13.78
C ALA A 116 -3.74 6.43 -14.97
N THR A 117 -3.75 5.85 -16.18
CA THR A 117 -4.07 6.54 -17.43
C THR A 117 -5.16 5.79 -18.20
N SER A 118 -5.60 6.33 -19.34
CA SER A 118 -6.54 5.62 -20.23
C SER A 118 -5.89 4.49 -21.04
N ALA A 119 -4.56 4.33 -20.99
CA ALA A 119 -3.87 3.26 -21.70
C ALA A 119 -4.17 1.90 -21.04
N PRO A 120 -4.48 0.85 -21.80
CA PRO A 120 -4.91 -0.43 -21.23
C PRO A 120 -3.93 -1.05 -20.23
N GLY A 121 -2.62 -0.97 -20.47
CA GLY A 121 -1.59 -1.47 -19.55
C GLY A 121 -1.40 -0.64 -18.28
N TYR A 122 -2.00 0.57 -18.22
CA TYR A 122 -1.79 1.54 -17.13
C TYR A 122 -3.09 2.07 -16.54
N SER A 123 -4.21 1.38 -16.78
CA SER A 123 -5.55 1.89 -16.43
C SER A 123 -5.93 1.70 -14.96
N SER A 124 -5.19 0.93 -14.20
CA SER A 124 -5.55 0.44 -12.85
C SER A 124 -6.90 -0.29 -12.80
N VAL A 125 -7.45 -0.68 -13.95
CA VAL A 125 -8.68 -1.45 -14.05
C VAL A 125 -8.33 -2.84 -14.55
N ARG A 126 -8.43 -3.81 -13.65
CA ARG A 126 -8.17 -5.21 -13.98
C ARG A 126 -9.23 -5.74 -14.97
N PRO A 127 -8.82 -6.30 -16.12
CA PRO A 127 -9.77 -6.92 -17.05
C PRO A 127 -10.48 -8.11 -16.40
N GLN A 128 -11.78 -8.27 -16.67
CA GLN A 128 -12.54 -9.42 -16.17
C GLN A 128 -12.03 -10.77 -16.71
N SER A 129 -11.28 -10.75 -17.81
CA SER A 129 -10.55 -11.90 -18.34
C SER A 129 -9.30 -12.30 -17.53
N CYS A 130 -9.04 -11.62 -16.43
CA CYS A 130 -7.94 -11.88 -15.51
C CYS A 130 -8.50 -12.07 -14.09
N ALA A 131 -9.19 -13.17 -13.87
CA ALA A 131 -9.79 -13.49 -12.56
C ALA A 131 -8.71 -13.61 -11.48
N PRO A 132 -8.94 -13.04 -10.27
CA PRO A 132 -8.00 -13.12 -9.17
C PRO A 132 -8.03 -14.48 -8.49
N LEU A 133 -6.90 -14.87 -7.91
CA LEU A 133 -6.69 -16.12 -7.19
C LEU A 133 -7.76 -16.36 -6.12
N ALA A 134 -8.09 -15.35 -5.32
CA ALA A 134 -9.12 -15.46 -4.28
C ALA A 134 -10.49 -15.86 -4.85
N GLY A 135 -10.87 -15.25 -5.98
CA GLY A 135 -12.12 -15.59 -6.69
C GLY A 135 -12.10 -17.02 -7.23
N ILE A 136 -10.98 -17.46 -7.81
CA ILE A 136 -10.81 -18.83 -8.31
C ILE A 136 -10.90 -19.83 -7.15
N LEU A 137 -10.18 -19.61 -6.05
CA LEU A 137 -10.18 -20.48 -4.88
C LEU A 137 -11.57 -20.54 -4.23
N ARG A 138 -12.24 -19.40 -4.04
CA ARG A 138 -13.61 -19.32 -3.50
C ARG A 138 -14.58 -20.13 -4.35
N LEU A 139 -14.52 -20.01 -5.67
CA LEU A 139 -15.38 -20.77 -6.61
C LEU A 139 -15.02 -22.26 -6.66
N ASN A 140 -13.91 -22.68 -6.06
CA ASN A 140 -13.49 -24.05 -5.86
C ASN A 140 -13.73 -24.55 -4.42
N GLY A 141 -14.36 -23.75 -3.56
CA GLY A 141 -14.79 -24.17 -2.23
C GLY A 141 -13.85 -23.83 -1.08
N TYR A 142 -12.87 -22.93 -1.27
CA TYR A 142 -12.11 -22.33 -0.19
C TYR A 142 -12.91 -21.26 0.57
N SER A 143 -12.58 -21.02 1.83
CA SER A 143 -12.91 -19.77 2.52
C SER A 143 -11.80 -18.78 2.27
N THR A 144 -12.13 -17.51 1.95
CA THR A 144 -11.14 -16.53 1.52
C THR A 144 -11.23 -15.23 2.31
N ALA A 145 -10.09 -14.73 2.81
CA ALA A 145 -10.03 -13.48 3.56
C ALA A 145 -8.77 -12.68 3.24
N GLN A 146 -8.90 -11.36 3.27
CA GLN A 146 -7.77 -10.42 3.18
C GLN A 146 -7.76 -9.51 4.42
N PHE A 147 -6.56 -9.32 4.99
CA PHE A 147 -6.33 -8.43 6.12
C PHE A 147 -5.20 -7.46 5.78
N GLY A 148 -5.47 -6.17 5.92
CA GLY A 148 -4.51 -5.09 5.73
C GLY A 148 -4.62 -4.35 4.40
N LYS A 149 -3.48 -3.99 3.81
CA LYS A 149 -3.37 -3.15 2.62
C LYS A 149 -3.97 -3.82 1.38
N CYS A 150 -4.81 -3.07 0.67
CA CYS A 150 -5.32 -3.45 -0.65
C CYS A 150 -4.47 -2.86 -1.78
N HIS A 151 -4.51 -1.55 -1.97
CA HIS A 151 -3.85 -0.76 -3.01
C HIS A 151 -4.11 -1.20 -4.46
N GLU A 152 -5.28 -1.79 -4.72
CA GLU A 152 -5.66 -2.27 -6.04
C GLU A 152 -6.91 -1.56 -6.59
N VAL A 153 -7.54 -0.73 -5.75
CA VAL A 153 -8.77 0.00 -6.09
C VAL A 153 -8.41 1.31 -6.78
N PRO A 154 -8.88 1.54 -8.02
CA PRO A 154 -8.68 2.82 -8.69
C PRO A 154 -9.18 4.00 -7.84
N THR A 155 -8.46 5.12 -7.83
CA THR A 155 -8.78 6.28 -6.96
C THR A 155 -10.22 6.81 -7.13
N TRP A 156 -10.81 6.64 -8.30
CA TRP A 156 -12.21 7.01 -8.55
C TRP A 156 -13.24 5.95 -8.13
N GLN A 157 -12.80 4.84 -7.54
CA GLN A 157 -13.65 3.79 -6.98
C GLN A 157 -13.46 3.62 -5.46
N THR A 158 -12.66 4.45 -4.81
CA THR A 158 -12.42 4.37 -3.36
C THR A 158 -13.56 4.97 -2.52
N SER A 159 -14.61 5.48 -3.14
CA SER A 159 -15.80 5.97 -2.46
C SER A 159 -16.51 4.84 -1.69
N PRO A 160 -16.96 5.07 -0.44
CA PRO A 160 -17.75 4.10 0.30
C PRO A 160 -19.13 3.80 -0.32
N MET A 161 -19.48 4.46 -1.41
CA MET A 161 -20.68 4.22 -2.21
C MET A 161 -20.39 3.41 -3.48
N GLY A 162 -19.15 2.95 -3.67
CA GLY A 162 -18.74 2.19 -4.85
C GLY A 162 -18.43 3.05 -6.08
N PRO A 163 -18.26 2.41 -7.26
CA PRO A 163 -18.46 0.97 -7.48
C PRO A 163 -17.44 0.09 -6.76
N PHE A 164 -17.85 -1.14 -6.43
CA PHE A 164 -17.02 -2.07 -5.64
C PHE A 164 -16.32 -3.13 -6.52
N ASP A 165 -16.25 -2.91 -7.83
CA ASP A 165 -15.74 -3.88 -8.81
C ASP A 165 -14.25 -4.20 -8.62
N ALA A 166 -13.46 -3.30 -8.03
CA ALA A 166 -12.06 -3.51 -7.73
C ALA A 166 -11.79 -3.80 -6.23
N TRP A 167 -12.82 -3.70 -5.38
CA TRP A 167 -12.65 -3.92 -3.95
C TRP A 167 -12.38 -5.39 -3.61
N PRO A 168 -11.68 -5.70 -2.49
CA PRO A 168 -11.37 -7.07 -2.11
C PRO A 168 -12.60 -7.99 -2.06
N THR A 169 -13.70 -7.56 -1.41
CA THR A 169 -14.96 -8.32 -1.31
C THR A 169 -15.86 -8.21 -2.55
N GLY A 170 -15.49 -7.36 -3.50
CA GLY A 170 -16.13 -7.28 -4.80
C GLY A 170 -15.40 -8.11 -5.85
N GLY A 171 -14.84 -7.42 -6.84
CA GLY A 171 -14.07 -8.05 -7.91
C GLY A 171 -12.77 -8.71 -7.46
N GLY A 172 -12.24 -8.40 -6.29
CA GLY A 172 -11.08 -9.07 -5.69
C GLY A 172 -11.33 -10.54 -5.34
N GLY A 173 -12.59 -10.89 -5.07
CA GLY A 173 -13.00 -12.27 -4.89
C GLY A 173 -12.86 -12.84 -3.49
N PHE A 174 -12.44 -12.03 -2.51
CA PHE A 174 -12.44 -12.41 -1.10
C PHE A 174 -13.84 -12.40 -0.50
N GLU A 175 -14.13 -13.34 0.41
CA GLU A 175 -15.38 -13.37 1.19
C GLU A 175 -15.35 -12.38 2.37
N HIS A 176 -14.16 -12.11 2.91
CA HIS A 176 -13.94 -11.18 4.02
C HIS A 176 -12.77 -10.25 3.74
N PHE A 177 -12.91 -8.99 4.15
CA PHE A 177 -11.86 -7.98 4.09
C PHE A 177 -11.92 -7.12 5.35
N TYR A 178 -10.75 -6.92 5.97
CA TYR A 178 -10.54 -5.93 7.02
C TYR A 178 -9.20 -5.26 6.80
N GLY A 179 -9.19 -3.95 6.57
CA GLY A 179 -7.97 -3.20 6.28
C GLY A 179 -8.22 -1.86 5.61
N PHE A 180 -7.29 -1.40 4.79
CA PHE A 180 -7.35 -0.10 4.14
C PHE A 180 -7.14 -0.22 2.61
N LEU A 181 -7.61 0.80 1.87
CA LEU A 181 -7.66 0.76 0.41
C LEU A 181 -6.45 1.43 -0.26
N GLY A 182 -5.87 2.43 0.39
CA GLY A 182 -4.79 3.25 -0.13
C GLY A 182 -3.43 2.55 -0.14
N GLY A 183 -2.42 3.28 -0.63
CA GLY A 183 -1.02 2.84 -0.61
C GLY A 183 -0.40 2.85 0.78
N GLU A 184 -0.88 3.73 1.65
CA GLU A 184 -0.43 3.85 3.04
C GLU A 184 -1.58 4.18 3.98
N THR A 185 -1.35 4.06 5.26
CA THR A 185 -2.20 4.57 6.32
C THR A 185 -1.42 4.74 7.62
N ASN A 186 -1.84 5.70 8.44
CA ASN A 186 -1.32 5.88 9.80
C ASN A 186 -1.56 4.62 10.63
N GLN A 187 -0.54 4.13 11.35
CA GLN A 187 -0.66 2.89 12.12
C GLN A 187 -1.42 3.06 13.44
N TYR A 188 -1.57 4.31 13.91
CA TYR A 188 -2.32 4.65 15.14
C TYR A 188 -3.71 5.20 14.84
N HIS A 189 -3.90 5.83 13.68
CA HIS A 189 -5.16 6.42 13.23
C HIS A 189 -5.52 5.98 11.81
N PRO A 190 -5.67 4.66 11.53
CA PRO A 190 -5.84 4.17 10.18
C PRO A 190 -7.22 4.46 9.60
N SER A 191 -7.29 4.58 8.28
CA SER A 191 -8.53 4.65 7.52
C SER A 191 -9.02 3.24 7.17
N LEU A 192 -9.86 2.65 8.02
CA LEU A 192 -10.23 1.24 7.97
C LEU A 192 -11.58 0.97 7.29
N TYR A 193 -11.65 -0.21 6.69
CA TYR A 193 -12.87 -0.78 6.11
C TYR A 193 -13.06 -2.24 6.55
N GLU A 194 -14.30 -2.61 6.83
CA GLU A 194 -14.72 -4.01 6.96
C GLU A 194 -15.68 -4.34 5.81
N GLY A 195 -15.27 -5.24 4.92
CA GLY A 195 -15.94 -5.44 3.65
C GLY A 195 -15.90 -4.20 2.77
N THR A 196 -17.03 -3.48 2.69
CA THR A 196 -17.14 -2.20 1.97
C THR A 196 -17.56 -1.05 2.88
N MET A 197 -17.66 -1.31 4.19
CA MET A 197 -18.10 -0.32 5.16
C MET A 197 -16.90 0.30 5.87
N PRO A 198 -16.81 1.63 5.95
CA PRO A 198 -15.80 2.28 6.78
C PRO A 198 -16.06 1.98 8.27
N VAL A 199 -14.99 1.69 9.00
CA VAL A 199 -15.04 1.37 10.43
C VAL A 199 -13.98 2.14 11.20
N GLU A 200 -14.24 2.41 12.47
CA GLU A 200 -13.26 3.01 13.36
C GLU A 200 -12.39 1.94 14.02
N PRO A 201 -11.14 2.27 14.40
CA PRO A 201 -10.32 1.42 15.26
C PRO A 201 -11.05 1.04 16.55
N PRO A 202 -10.84 -0.18 17.09
CA PRO A 202 -11.53 -0.63 18.30
C PRO A 202 -11.09 0.07 19.60
N SER A 203 -9.96 0.76 19.58
CA SER A 203 -9.40 1.52 20.71
C SER A 203 -8.55 2.69 20.21
N THR A 204 -8.13 3.57 21.12
CA THR A 204 -7.30 4.74 20.79
C THR A 204 -5.81 4.44 20.96
N PRO A 205 -4.91 5.26 20.39
CA PRO A 205 -3.47 5.12 20.63
C PRO A 205 -3.09 5.19 22.11
N GLU A 206 -3.77 6.00 22.92
CA GLU A 206 -3.57 6.11 24.36
C GLU A 206 -3.98 4.83 25.11
N GLU A 207 -4.91 4.06 24.55
CA GLU A 207 -5.32 2.74 25.04
C GLU A 207 -4.43 1.62 24.47
N GLY A 208 -3.40 1.97 23.70
CA GLY A 208 -2.42 1.05 23.15
C GLY A 208 -2.75 0.49 21.75
N TYR A 209 -3.64 1.15 21.00
CA TYR A 209 -3.95 0.72 19.64
C TYR A 209 -2.74 0.81 18.70
N HIS A 210 -2.58 -0.21 17.87
CA HIS A 210 -1.69 -0.22 16.72
C HIS A 210 -2.28 -1.11 15.63
N LEU A 211 -2.23 -0.65 14.38
CA LEU A 211 -2.88 -1.33 13.25
C LEU A 211 -2.43 -2.78 13.06
N THR A 212 -1.12 -3.05 13.17
CA THR A 212 -0.61 -4.41 12.97
C THR A 212 -1.15 -5.38 14.01
N ASP A 213 -1.33 -4.94 15.29
CA ASP A 213 -1.97 -5.73 16.36
C ASP A 213 -3.41 -6.06 15.99
N ASP A 214 -4.19 -5.05 15.62
CA ASP A 214 -5.61 -5.18 15.28
C ASP A 214 -5.82 -6.12 14.08
N LEU A 215 -5.05 -5.92 12.98
CA LEU A 215 -5.08 -6.80 11.81
C LEU A 215 -4.79 -8.26 12.18
N THR A 216 -3.82 -8.46 13.07
CA THR A 216 -3.44 -9.78 13.57
C THR A 216 -4.55 -10.42 14.37
N ASP A 217 -5.16 -9.67 15.30
CA ASP A 217 -6.26 -10.17 16.14
C ASP A 217 -7.49 -10.53 15.29
N ARG A 218 -7.80 -9.70 14.27
CA ARG A 218 -8.87 -9.97 13.30
C ARG A 218 -8.60 -11.22 12.47
N ALA A 219 -7.37 -11.36 11.95
CA ALA A 219 -6.97 -12.54 11.18
C ALA A 219 -7.06 -13.83 12.01
N ILE A 220 -6.51 -13.82 13.22
CA ILE A 220 -6.58 -14.97 14.15
C ILE A 220 -8.04 -15.29 14.50
N GLY A 221 -8.84 -14.29 14.82
CA GLY A 221 -10.26 -14.46 15.12
C GLY A 221 -11.01 -15.11 13.95
N TRP A 222 -10.78 -14.64 12.73
CA TRP A 222 -11.40 -15.19 11.53
C TRP A 222 -10.95 -16.64 11.26
N ILE A 223 -9.65 -16.94 11.34
CA ILE A 223 -9.10 -18.29 11.13
C ILE A 223 -9.71 -19.28 12.12
N ARG A 224 -9.75 -18.91 13.41
CA ARG A 224 -10.34 -19.76 14.47
C ARG A 224 -11.83 -20.02 14.24
N GLN A 225 -12.60 -18.99 13.87
CA GLN A 225 -14.01 -19.13 13.56
C GLN A 225 -14.22 -20.02 12.32
N GLN A 226 -13.45 -19.81 11.26
CA GLN A 226 -13.54 -20.60 10.04
C GLN A 226 -13.29 -22.09 10.34
N LYS A 227 -12.21 -22.40 11.08
CA LYS A 227 -11.88 -23.78 11.43
C LYS A 227 -12.85 -24.40 12.43
N ALA A 228 -13.42 -23.63 13.34
CA ALA A 228 -14.44 -24.11 14.28
C ALA A 228 -15.76 -24.47 13.58
N LEU A 229 -16.18 -23.69 12.58
CA LEU A 229 -17.45 -23.87 11.90
C LEU A 229 -17.35 -24.79 10.66
N MET A 230 -16.19 -24.81 10.01
CA MET A 230 -15.94 -25.57 8.78
C MET A 230 -14.55 -26.22 8.83
N PRO A 231 -14.30 -27.18 9.73
CA PRO A 231 -12.97 -27.73 10.00
C PRO A 231 -12.31 -28.34 8.76
N ASP A 232 -13.08 -28.98 7.89
CA ASP A 232 -12.61 -29.65 6.68
C ASP A 232 -12.49 -28.73 5.45
N ARG A 233 -12.92 -27.47 5.56
CA ARG A 233 -12.81 -26.49 4.48
C ARG A 233 -11.47 -25.75 4.60
N PRO A 234 -10.60 -25.80 3.59
CA PRO A 234 -9.36 -25.03 3.64
C PRO A 234 -9.66 -23.54 3.50
N PHE A 235 -8.75 -22.73 4.06
CA PHE A 235 -8.78 -21.30 3.92
C PHE A 235 -7.69 -20.80 2.96
N PHE A 236 -7.94 -19.65 2.36
CA PHE A 236 -6.96 -18.78 1.75
C PHE A 236 -6.97 -17.43 2.49
N VAL A 237 -5.88 -17.13 3.17
CA VAL A 237 -5.69 -15.84 3.86
C VAL A 237 -4.56 -15.08 3.18
N TYR A 238 -4.85 -13.84 2.80
CA TYR A 238 -3.87 -12.86 2.36
C TYR A 238 -3.69 -11.83 3.48
N PHE A 239 -2.56 -11.92 4.19
CA PHE A 239 -2.19 -11.06 5.30
C PHE A 239 -1.13 -10.07 4.83
N ALA A 240 -1.53 -8.82 4.61
CA ALA A 240 -0.70 -7.75 4.07
C ALA A 240 -0.73 -6.53 5.00
N PRO A 241 0.05 -6.51 6.12
CA PRO A 241 -0.11 -5.51 7.19
C PRO A 241 0.41 -4.15 6.78
N GLY A 242 0.63 -3.72 5.63
CA GLY A 242 1.10 -2.39 5.24
C GLY A 242 2.44 -1.95 5.85
N ALA A 243 2.94 -2.69 6.82
CA ALA A 243 4.27 -2.50 7.42
C ALA A 243 5.33 -3.15 6.49
N THR A 244 6.46 -2.50 6.24
CA THR A 244 7.05 -1.33 6.92
C THR A 244 6.95 -0.04 6.09
N HIS A 245 5.89 0.15 5.29
CA HIS A 245 5.67 1.42 4.58
C HIS A 245 5.61 2.60 5.57
N ALA A 246 6.05 3.76 5.15
CA ALA A 246 5.88 4.98 5.93
C ALA A 246 4.37 5.32 6.09
N PRO A 247 3.98 6.02 7.16
CA PRO A 247 4.83 6.48 8.25
C PRO A 247 5.37 5.32 9.08
N HIS A 248 6.65 5.37 9.43
CA HIS A 248 7.27 4.32 10.26
C HIS A 248 6.81 4.47 11.69
N HIS A 249 5.67 3.89 12.01
CA HIS A 249 5.06 3.93 13.32
C HIS A 249 5.24 2.59 14.04
N VAL A 250 5.72 2.64 15.27
CA VAL A 250 5.84 1.46 16.12
C VAL A 250 5.87 1.87 17.59
N PRO A 251 5.28 1.08 18.51
CA PRO A 251 5.38 1.37 19.94
C PRO A 251 6.83 1.50 20.38
N LYS A 252 7.14 2.57 21.12
CA LYS A 252 8.50 2.95 21.54
C LYS A 252 9.30 1.80 22.16
N ALA A 253 8.64 0.88 22.85
CA ALA A 253 9.28 -0.29 23.42
C ALA A 253 9.97 -1.20 22.39
N TRP A 254 9.51 -1.19 21.12
CA TRP A 254 10.12 -1.95 20.05
C TRP A 254 11.30 -1.20 19.43
N SER A 255 11.14 0.07 19.12
CA SER A 255 12.24 0.87 18.54
C SER A 255 13.41 1.04 19.52
N ASP A 256 13.16 1.13 20.82
CA ASP A 256 14.21 1.30 21.83
C ASP A 256 15.08 0.04 22.05
N ARG A 257 14.63 -1.14 21.58
CA ARG A 257 15.48 -2.36 21.55
C ARG A 257 16.68 -2.21 20.61
N HIS A 258 16.59 -1.29 19.66
CA HIS A 258 17.59 -1.06 18.62
C HIS A 258 18.50 0.13 18.91
N ARG A 259 18.37 0.77 20.09
CA ARG A 259 19.18 1.95 20.45
C ARG A 259 20.67 1.69 20.29
N GLY A 260 21.35 2.57 19.50
CA GLY A 260 22.77 2.53 19.24
C GLY A 260 23.24 1.48 18.23
N ARG A 261 22.34 0.64 17.68
CA ARG A 261 22.73 -0.44 16.74
C ARG A 261 23.14 0.08 15.36
N PHE A 262 22.74 1.28 15.01
CA PHE A 262 22.96 1.87 13.68
C PHE A 262 23.90 3.08 13.69
N ASP A 263 24.58 3.34 14.80
CA ASP A 263 25.51 4.47 14.96
C ASP A 263 26.71 4.41 14.00
N ALA A 264 27.12 3.20 13.59
CA ALA A 264 28.19 2.98 12.63
C ALA A 264 27.82 3.39 11.19
N GLY A 265 26.52 3.57 10.91
CA GLY A 265 25.99 4.06 9.65
C GLY A 265 25.80 2.99 8.58
N TRP A 266 25.24 3.43 7.45
CA TRP A 266 24.80 2.55 6.38
C TRP A 266 25.95 1.88 5.59
N ASP A 267 27.13 2.50 5.47
CA ASP A 267 28.23 1.87 4.74
C ASP A 267 28.74 0.63 5.48
N VAL A 268 28.95 0.73 6.79
CA VAL A 268 29.34 -0.40 7.66
C VAL A 268 28.25 -1.47 7.67
N LEU A 269 26.99 -1.06 7.79
CA LEU A 269 25.85 -2.00 7.76
C LEU A 269 25.83 -2.85 6.49
N ARG A 270 26.14 -2.25 5.32
CA ARG A 270 26.20 -2.96 4.03
C ARG A 270 27.30 -4.03 4.02
N GLU A 271 28.49 -3.69 4.48
CA GLU A 271 29.64 -4.61 4.52
C GLU A 271 29.35 -5.79 5.45
N GLU A 272 28.87 -5.52 6.66
CA GLU A 272 28.53 -6.55 7.63
C GLU A 272 27.37 -7.44 7.14
N THR A 273 26.38 -6.84 6.49
CA THR A 273 25.24 -7.58 5.92
C THR A 273 25.69 -8.53 4.83
N LEU A 274 26.53 -8.09 3.88
CA LEU A 274 27.07 -9.00 2.86
C LEU A 274 27.88 -10.15 3.48
N ALA A 275 28.67 -9.87 4.52
CA ALA A 275 29.41 -10.92 5.21
C ALA A 275 28.48 -11.97 5.83
N ARG A 276 27.39 -11.54 6.48
CA ARG A 276 26.36 -12.45 7.03
C ARG A 276 25.63 -13.23 5.93
N GLN A 277 25.27 -12.58 4.82
CA GLN A 277 24.62 -13.23 3.67
C GLN A 277 25.46 -14.37 3.10
N LYS A 278 26.77 -14.15 2.95
CA LYS A 278 27.72 -15.19 2.50
C LYS A 278 27.82 -16.33 3.50
N ALA A 279 27.86 -16.02 4.80
CA ALA A 279 27.93 -17.03 5.85
C ALA A 279 26.65 -17.89 5.93
N LEU A 280 25.49 -17.31 5.65
CA LEU A 280 24.19 -17.99 5.61
C LEU A 280 23.92 -18.71 4.27
N GLY A 281 24.76 -18.53 3.27
CA GLY A 281 24.54 -19.08 1.93
C GLY A 281 23.35 -18.46 1.19
N VAL A 282 22.89 -17.29 1.63
CA VAL A 282 21.81 -16.51 0.98
C VAL A 282 22.30 -15.93 -0.35
N VAL A 283 23.58 -15.63 -0.41
CA VAL A 283 24.26 -15.24 -1.65
C VAL A 283 25.53 -16.07 -1.82
N PRO A 284 26.01 -16.32 -3.06
CA PRO A 284 27.27 -17.00 -3.32
C PRO A 284 28.47 -16.30 -2.63
N PRO A 285 29.51 -17.04 -2.23
CA PRO A 285 30.70 -16.46 -1.58
C PRO A 285 31.42 -15.37 -2.37
N GLU A 286 31.36 -15.46 -3.72
CA GLU A 286 31.99 -14.54 -4.67
C GLU A 286 31.16 -13.26 -4.92
N THR A 287 29.94 -13.18 -4.38
CA THR A 287 29.09 -12.01 -4.57
C THR A 287 29.80 -10.71 -4.21
N MET A 288 29.76 -9.75 -5.10
CA MET A 288 30.32 -8.42 -4.92
C MET A 288 29.31 -7.49 -4.29
N LEU A 289 29.80 -6.59 -3.43
CA LEU A 289 28.99 -5.48 -2.95
C LEU A 289 28.93 -4.41 -4.06
N THR A 290 27.72 -4.06 -4.47
CA THR A 290 27.56 -2.98 -5.45
C THR A 290 27.97 -1.64 -4.88
N PRO A 291 28.48 -0.70 -5.71
CA PRO A 291 28.83 0.63 -5.24
C PRO A 291 27.61 1.38 -4.72
N ARG A 292 27.84 2.28 -3.77
CA ARG A 292 26.83 3.24 -3.33
C ARG A 292 26.63 4.28 -4.44
N HIS A 293 25.39 4.69 -4.69
CA HIS A 293 25.08 5.77 -5.62
C HIS A 293 25.74 7.09 -5.16
N GLU A 294 26.32 7.84 -6.09
CA GLU A 294 27.03 9.10 -5.79
C GLU A 294 26.16 10.16 -5.10
N GLY A 295 24.85 10.16 -5.36
CA GLY A 295 23.90 11.04 -4.70
C GLY A 295 23.58 10.69 -3.25
N ILE A 296 24.05 9.55 -2.73
CA ILE A 296 23.91 9.16 -1.32
C ILE A 296 25.24 9.49 -0.61
N PRO A 297 25.27 10.32 0.44
CA PRO A 297 26.51 10.68 1.11
C PRO A 297 27.20 9.47 1.76
N ILE A 298 28.52 9.49 1.84
CA ILE A 298 29.27 8.58 2.71
C ILE A 298 28.89 8.91 4.15
N TRP A 299 28.71 7.90 5.01
CA TRP A 299 28.34 8.15 6.41
C TRP A 299 29.29 9.06 7.15
N SER A 300 30.62 8.98 6.86
CA SER A 300 31.60 9.89 7.43
C SER A 300 31.35 11.35 7.10
N ASP A 301 30.76 11.64 5.94
CA ASP A 301 30.52 12.98 5.43
C ASP A 301 29.19 13.59 5.92
N VAL A 302 28.37 12.76 6.55
CA VAL A 302 27.10 13.21 7.18
C VAL A 302 27.45 14.13 8.36
N PRO A 303 26.79 15.29 8.48
CA PRO A 303 27.00 16.20 9.62
C PRO A 303 26.78 15.48 10.96
N ASP A 304 27.65 15.66 11.93
CA ASP A 304 27.60 15.01 13.24
C ASP A 304 26.27 15.28 13.98
N ALA A 305 25.68 16.46 13.79
CA ALA A 305 24.39 16.81 14.39
C ALA A 305 23.23 15.99 13.80
N LEU A 306 23.35 15.50 12.56
CA LEU A 306 22.31 14.72 11.88
C LEU A 306 22.42 13.22 12.13
N LYS A 307 23.64 12.69 12.38
CA LYS A 307 23.87 11.24 12.58
C LYS A 307 22.96 10.61 13.64
N PRO A 308 22.75 11.20 14.83
CA PRO A 308 21.84 10.63 15.82
C PRO A 308 20.37 10.52 15.31
N VAL A 309 19.93 11.52 14.55
CA VAL A 309 18.57 11.53 13.96
C VAL A 309 18.44 10.41 12.94
N LEU A 310 19.41 10.26 12.03
CA LEU A 310 19.41 9.21 11.02
C LEU A 310 19.49 7.82 11.66
N ALA A 311 20.33 7.65 12.69
CA ALA A 311 20.39 6.39 13.44
C ALA A 311 19.01 6.08 14.08
N ARG A 312 18.34 7.08 14.68
CA ARG A 312 17.01 6.91 15.28
C ARG A 312 15.96 6.53 14.25
N GLN A 313 15.96 7.12 13.08
CA GLN A 313 15.06 6.73 11.99
C GLN A 313 15.18 5.23 11.66
N MET A 314 16.41 4.73 11.56
CA MET A 314 16.65 3.31 11.30
C MET A 314 16.30 2.40 12.50
N GLU A 315 16.50 2.85 13.72
CA GLU A 315 16.05 2.14 14.93
C GLU A 315 14.53 1.97 14.97
N VAL A 316 13.78 3.01 14.57
CA VAL A 316 12.32 2.98 14.47
C VAL A 316 11.88 2.00 13.39
N TYR A 317 12.47 2.06 12.20
CA TYR A 317 12.20 1.12 11.12
C TYR A 317 12.51 -0.33 11.55
N ALA A 318 13.62 -0.55 12.22
CA ALA A 318 14.00 -1.86 12.72
C ALA A 318 12.99 -2.40 13.75
N GLY A 319 12.56 -1.55 14.67
CA GLY A 319 11.50 -1.90 15.61
C GLY A 319 10.18 -2.22 14.93
N PHE A 320 9.85 -1.49 13.86
CA PHE A 320 8.63 -1.72 13.10
C PHE A 320 8.64 -3.07 12.36
N LEU A 321 9.78 -3.44 11.74
CA LEU A 321 9.91 -4.75 11.11
C LEU A 321 9.90 -5.89 12.13
N GLU A 322 10.64 -5.76 13.26
CA GLU A 322 10.64 -6.77 14.33
C GLU A 322 9.24 -6.95 14.94
N HIS A 323 8.52 -5.85 15.18
CA HIS A 323 7.13 -5.87 15.65
C HIS A 323 6.22 -6.61 14.67
N THR A 324 6.35 -6.32 13.39
CA THR A 324 5.53 -6.95 12.35
C THR A 324 5.81 -8.45 12.24
N ASP A 325 7.09 -8.86 12.26
CA ASP A 325 7.48 -10.29 12.27
C ASP A 325 6.93 -11.02 13.50
N HIS A 326 6.94 -10.37 14.68
CA HIS A 326 6.30 -10.91 15.88
C HIS A 326 4.81 -11.17 15.66
N HIS A 327 4.08 -10.23 15.03
CA HIS A 327 2.65 -10.36 14.79
C HIS A 327 2.33 -11.39 13.71
N VAL A 328 3.15 -11.53 12.68
CA VAL A 328 3.09 -12.67 11.75
C VAL A 328 3.25 -13.98 12.53
N GLY A 329 4.19 -14.04 13.50
CA GLY A 329 4.38 -15.19 14.38
C GLY A 329 3.11 -15.57 15.13
N ARG A 330 2.37 -14.61 15.68
CA ARG A 330 1.08 -14.86 16.35
C ARG A 330 0.04 -15.51 15.42
N VAL A 331 -0.01 -15.12 14.13
CA VAL A 331 -0.90 -15.77 13.15
C VAL A 331 -0.47 -17.22 12.90
N ILE A 332 0.84 -17.47 12.75
CA ILE A 332 1.40 -18.82 12.57
C ILE A 332 1.10 -19.69 13.78
N ASP A 333 1.34 -19.18 14.99
CA ASP A 333 1.10 -19.90 16.25
C ASP A 333 -0.38 -20.29 16.39
N ALA A 334 -1.30 -19.39 16.02
CA ALA A 334 -2.73 -19.68 16.04
C ALA A 334 -3.13 -20.80 15.05
N ILE A 335 -2.48 -20.87 13.88
CA ILE A 335 -2.69 -21.96 12.92
C ILE A 335 -2.10 -23.27 13.47
N GLU A 336 -0.94 -23.21 14.13
CA GLU A 336 -0.30 -24.36 14.76
C GLU A 336 -1.13 -24.91 15.92
N GLU A 337 -1.66 -24.04 16.80
CA GLU A 337 -2.57 -24.41 17.90
C GLU A 337 -3.82 -25.16 17.42
N LEU A 338 -4.29 -24.83 16.23
CA LEU A 338 -5.42 -25.53 15.57
C LEU A 338 -5.01 -26.87 14.94
N GLY A 339 -3.73 -27.25 15.02
CA GLY A 339 -3.19 -28.45 14.36
C GLY A 339 -3.21 -28.37 12.81
N ALA A 340 -3.27 -27.17 12.26
CA ALA A 340 -3.44 -26.97 10.82
C ALA A 340 -2.15 -26.55 10.09
N LEU A 341 -1.06 -26.20 10.81
CA LEU A 341 0.16 -25.65 10.21
C LEU A 341 0.85 -26.64 9.26
N GLU A 342 0.88 -27.93 9.60
CA GLU A 342 1.47 -28.97 8.72
C GLU A 342 0.82 -29.01 7.33
N ASP A 343 -0.50 -28.76 7.27
CA ASP A 343 -1.30 -28.75 6.05
C ASP A 343 -1.59 -27.32 5.55
N THR A 344 -0.74 -26.38 5.88
CA THR A 344 -0.81 -24.98 5.43
C THR A 344 0.42 -24.62 4.61
N LEU A 345 0.20 -24.25 3.34
CA LEU A 345 1.22 -23.59 2.54
C LEU A 345 1.34 -22.14 3.03
N VAL A 346 2.48 -21.80 3.61
CA VAL A 346 2.83 -20.43 3.99
C VAL A 346 3.84 -19.88 2.98
N LEU A 347 3.49 -18.74 2.38
CA LEU A 347 4.39 -17.91 1.58
C LEU A 347 4.63 -16.63 2.36
N TYR A 348 5.82 -16.44 2.91
CA TYR A 348 6.21 -15.22 3.60
C TYR A 348 7.12 -14.40 2.68
N ILE A 349 6.54 -13.43 1.98
CA ILE A 349 7.20 -12.53 1.04
C ILE A 349 7.60 -11.28 1.80
N ILE A 350 8.90 -11.11 1.99
CA ILE A 350 9.48 -10.04 2.79
C ILE A 350 9.82 -8.87 1.86
N GLY A 351 8.81 -8.08 1.57
CA GLY A 351 8.81 -6.94 0.66
C GLY A 351 8.07 -7.20 -0.65
N ASP A 352 7.15 -6.29 -1.01
CA ASP A 352 6.43 -6.27 -2.29
C ASP A 352 7.18 -5.45 -3.37
N ASN A 353 8.21 -4.76 -2.97
CA ASN A 353 9.21 -4.06 -3.79
C ASN A 353 10.48 -3.86 -2.95
N GLY A 354 11.50 -3.24 -3.53
CA GLY A 354 12.68 -2.84 -2.77
C GLY A 354 12.36 -1.81 -1.68
N ALA A 355 13.32 -1.56 -0.81
CA ALA A 355 13.20 -0.56 0.26
C ALA A 355 12.90 0.83 -0.28
N SER A 356 12.05 1.61 0.43
CA SER A 356 11.61 2.94 0.00
C SER A 356 12.74 3.98 0.11
N ALA A 357 12.94 4.74 -0.96
CA ALA A 357 13.85 5.88 -1.00
C ALA A 357 13.13 7.23 -0.85
N GLU A 358 11.83 7.22 -0.54
CA GLU A 358 10.97 8.40 -0.56
C GLU A 358 11.26 9.38 0.58
N GLY A 359 11.90 8.91 1.66
CA GLY A 359 12.39 9.77 2.74
C GLY A 359 13.56 10.68 2.37
N THR A 360 14.03 10.67 1.14
CA THR A 360 15.10 11.53 0.63
C THR A 360 16.46 11.33 1.33
N LEU A 361 17.34 12.34 1.30
CA LEU A 361 18.71 12.22 1.85
C LEU A 361 18.78 12.30 3.37
N GLN A 362 17.81 12.93 4.02
CA GLN A 362 17.82 13.18 5.46
C GLN A 362 16.74 12.42 6.23
N GLY A 363 15.85 11.74 5.52
CA GLY A 363 14.60 11.27 6.10
C GLY A 363 13.70 12.44 6.49
N SER A 364 12.64 12.18 7.23
CA SER A 364 11.77 13.22 7.76
C SER A 364 11.15 12.81 9.09
N PHE A 365 10.82 13.80 9.90
CA PHE A 365 9.95 13.64 11.06
C PHE A 365 8.47 13.74 10.65
N ASN A 366 8.19 14.57 9.63
CA ASN A 366 6.85 14.78 9.09
C ASN A 366 6.92 14.88 7.55
N GLU A 367 6.65 13.78 6.86
CA GLU A 367 6.68 13.72 5.39
C GLU A 367 5.69 14.68 4.74
N MET A 368 4.61 15.07 5.43
CA MET A 368 3.65 16.04 4.90
C MET A 368 4.30 17.38 4.57
N LEU A 369 5.41 17.72 5.21
CA LEU A 369 6.23 18.89 4.85
C LEU A 369 6.87 18.72 3.47
N TYR A 370 7.46 17.56 3.22
CA TYR A 370 8.06 17.25 1.92
C TYR A 370 7.01 17.20 0.82
N MET A 371 5.88 16.53 1.09
CA MET A 371 4.76 16.41 0.14
C MET A 371 4.17 17.76 -0.27
N ASN A 372 4.21 18.72 0.63
CA ASN A 372 3.68 20.07 0.41
C ASN A 372 4.74 21.10 -0.03
N GLY A 373 5.96 20.66 -0.43
CA GLY A 373 7.03 21.57 -0.85
C GLY A 373 7.60 22.43 0.28
N ALA A 374 7.33 22.07 1.52
CA ALA A 374 7.73 22.79 2.74
C ALA A 374 8.87 22.09 3.50
N ALA A 375 9.60 21.17 2.88
CA ALA A 375 10.70 20.40 3.50
C ALA A 375 11.76 21.32 4.16
N HIS A 376 11.95 22.54 3.66
CA HIS A 376 12.86 23.53 4.22
C HIS A 376 12.47 24.00 5.64
N LEU A 377 11.24 23.73 6.10
CA LEU A 377 10.78 24.03 7.46
C LEU A 377 11.23 22.97 8.47
N GLU A 378 11.71 21.81 8.00
CA GLU A 378 12.26 20.76 8.82
C GLU A 378 13.77 20.78 8.75
N THR A 379 14.43 21.06 9.89
CA THR A 379 15.89 21.15 9.99
C THR A 379 16.44 20.02 10.87
N PRO A 380 17.74 19.68 10.73
CA PRO A 380 18.37 18.72 11.63
C PRO A 380 18.15 19.03 13.12
N GLU A 381 18.17 20.31 13.49
CA GLU A 381 17.97 20.74 14.88
C GLU A 381 16.50 20.52 15.33
N SER A 382 15.54 20.81 14.44
CA SER A 382 14.12 20.58 14.77
C SER A 382 13.82 19.08 14.90
N MET A 383 14.39 18.24 14.05
CA MET A 383 14.27 16.78 14.16
C MET A 383 14.96 16.24 15.42
N ALA A 384 16.16 16.74 15.74
CA ALA A 384 16.91 16.33 16.93
C ALA A 384 16.17 16.69 18.23
N ALA A 385 15.50 17.84 18.25
CA ALA A 385 14.69 18.27 19.41
C ALA A 385 13.51 17.33 19.69
N ARG A 386 13.06 16.56 18.70
CA ARG A 386 11.93 15.63 18.76
C ARG A 386 12.36 14.17 18.55
N ILE A 387 13.63 13.85 18.76
CA ILE A 387 14.21 12.52 18.43
C ILE A 387 13.49 11.36 19.10
N ASP A 388 12.94 11.56 20.31
CA ASP A 388 12.21 10.53 21.06
C ASP A 388 10.74 10.36 20.61
N GLU A 389 10.26 11.25 19.75
CA GLU A 389 8.91 11.17 19.19
C GLU A 389 8.86 10.40 17.87
N PHE A 390 9.99 10.10 17.23
CA PHE A 390 10.01 9.27 16.03
C PHE A 390 9.36 7.91 16.30
N GLY A 391 8.44 7.54 15.42
CA GLY A 391 7.69 6.29 15.50
C GLY A 391 6.42 6.35 16.34
N THR A 392 6.13 7.48 16.98
CA THR A 392 4.95 7.70 17.81
C THR A 392 3.81 8.39 17.02
N PRO A 393 2.58 8.53 17.57
CA PRO A 393 1.49 9.25 16.90
C PRO A 393 1.78 10.71 16.58
N GLU A 394 2.77 11.33 17.26
CA GLU A 394 3.18 12.71 17.05
C GLU A 394 4.08 12.92 15.81
N ALA A 395 4.54 11.83 15.21
CA ALA A 395 5.36 11.85 14.01
C ALA A 395 4.59 11.32 12.80
N TYR A 396 5.03 11.70 11.61
CA TYR A 396 4.66 11.08 10.33
C TYR A 396 5.95 10.84 9.56
N ASN A 397 6.77 9.90 10.04
CA ASN A 397 8.20 9.85 9.76
C ASN A 397 8.62 8.79 8.74
N HIS A 398 9.70 9.12 8.04
CA HIS A 398 10.39 8.22 7.11
C HIS A 398 11.91 8.25 7.34
N TYR A 399 12.60 7.15 7.04
CA TYR A 399 14.07 7.09 7.13
C TYR A 399 14.75 7.62 5.85
N ALA A 400 16.05 7.96 5.96
CA ALA A 400 16.86 8.45 4.85
C ALA A 400 17.18 7.36 3.82
N VAL A 401 17.33 7.73 2.54
CA VAL A 401 17.65 6.83 1.41
C VAL A 401 18.90 5.98 1.64
N GLY A 402 19.89 6.45 2.43
CA GLY A 402 21.07 5.65 2.78
C GLY A 402 20.71 4.35 3.47
N TRP A 403 19.67 4.34 4.31
CA TRP A 403 19.14 3.15 4.95
C TRP A 403 18.36 2.25 3.98
N ALA A 404 17.58 2.84 3.07
CA ALA A 404 16.92 2.07 2.03
C ALA A 404 17.93 1.29 1.19
N HIS A 405 19.00 1.95 0.76
CA HIS A 405 20.08 1.30 0.03
C HIS A 405 20.80 0.23 0.86
N ALA A 406 21.00 0.48 2.16
CA ALA A 406 21.64 -0.50 3.05
C ALA A 406 20.79 -1.76 3.26
N THR A 407 19.48 -1.63 3.40
CA THR A 407 18.56 -2.76 3.55
C THR A 407 18.30 -3.52 2.23
N GLY A 408 18.72 -2.97 1.08
CA GLY A 408 18.73 -3.62 -0.22
C GLY A 408 20.00 -4.43 -0.54
N THR A 409 20.98 -4.50 0.37
CA THR A 409 22.28 -5.18 0.17
C THR A 409 22.11 -6.63 -0.34
N PRO A 410 22.91 -7.09 -1.33
CA PRO A 410 24.09 -6.45 -1.92
C PRO A 410 23.79 -5.59 -3.16
N TYR A 411 22.53 -5.39 -3.48
CA TYR A 411 22.07 -4.80 -4.74
C TYR A 411 22.18 -3.27 -4.73
N GLN A 412 22.16 -2.70 -5.93
CA GLN A 412 22.04 -1.28 -6.16
C GLN A 412 20.56 -0.91 -6.40
N TRP A 413 20.25 0.36 -6.16
CA TRP A 413 18.93 0.96 -6.31
C TRP A 413 17.91 0.49 -5.24
N THR A 414 16.68 0.92 -5.41
CA THR A 414 15.61 0.83 -4.40
C THR A 414 14.25 0.72 -5.10
N LYS A 415 13.15 0.72 -4.35
CA LYS A 415 11.76 0.87 -4.83
C LYS A 415 11.69 1.84 -6.02
N GLN A 416 10.78 1.64 -6.96
CA GLN A 416 10.58 2.34 -8.22
C GLN A 416 11.59 1.99 -9.33
N VAL A 417 12.75 1.45 -9.02
CA VAL A 417 13.79 1.15 -10.03
C VAL A 417 13.68 -0.30 -10.48
N ALA A 418 12.77 -0.56 -11.42
CA ALA A 418 12.49 -1.92 -11.91
C ALA A 418 13.65 -2.54 -12.71
N SER A 419 14.59 -1.73 -13.17
CA SER A 419 15.76 -2.19 -13.93
C SER A 419 16.75 -2.99 -13.08
N HIS A 420 16.84 -2.75 -11.78
CA HIS A 420 17.88 -3.32 -10.93
C HIS A 420 17.30 -4.11 -9.75
N TRP A 421 18.09 -5.06 -9.26
CA TRP A 421 17.65 -6.00 -8.23
C TRP A 421 17.30 -5.36 -6.88
N GLY A 422 17.86 -4.20 -6.54
CA GLY A 422 17.48 -3.47 -5.33
C GLY A 422 16.04 -2.96 -5.36
N GLY A 423 15.45 -2.82 -6.55
CA GLY A 423 14.03 -2.46 -6.71
C GLY A 423 13.09 -3.65 -6.76
N THR A 424 13.57 -4.82 -7.19
CA THR A 424 12.70 -5.95 -7.55
C THR A 424 12.98 -7.24 -6.81
N ARG A 425 14.18 -7.47 -6.25
CA ARG A 425 14.52 -8.72 -5.60
C ARG A 425 14.16 -8.68 -4.12
N ASN A 426 13.30 -9.59 -3.68
CA ASN A 426 12.79 -9.69 -2.32
C ASN A 426 13.02 -11.07 -1.74
N GLY A 427 13.32 -11.14 -0.43
CA GLY A 427 13.45 -12.40 0.29
C GLY A 427 12.10 -13.08 0.45
N THR A 428 11.98 -14.34 0.06
CA THR A 428 10.74 -15.10 0.20
C THR A 428 10.98 -16.45 0.84
N ILE A 429 10.12 -16.83 1.78
CA ILE A 429 10.15 -18.09 2.48
C ILE A 429 8.92 -18.90 2.10
N VAL A 430 9.12 -20.18 1.79
CA VAL A 430 8.04 -21.14 1.57
C VAL A 430 8.11 -22.20 2.68
N HIS A 431 7.03 -22.31 3.44
CA HIS A 431 6.91 -23.29 4.50
C HIS A 431 5.64 -24.12 4.30
N TRP A 432 5.80 -25.44 4.16
CA TRP A 432 4.68 -26.38 4.01
C TRP A 432 5.13 -27.79 4.40
N PRO A 433 5.11 -28.13 5.70
CA PRO A 433 5.68 -29.38 6.21
C PRO A 433 5.16 -30.65 5.55
N LYS A 434 3.87 -30.71 5.21
CA LYS A 434 3.25 -31.86 4.55
C LYS A 434 3.50 -31.90 3.04
N GLY A 435 3.83 -30.78 2.43
CA GLY A 435 3.88 -30.64 0.98
C GLY A 435 5.23 -30.99 0.36
N PHE A 436 6.33 -30.82 1.07
CA PHE A 436 7.68 -31.14 0.61
C PHE A 436 8.62 -31.47 1.77
N GLY A 437 9.74 -32.14 1.46
CA GLY A 437 10.69 -32.68 2.45
C GLY A 437 11.84 -31.76 2.81
N ALA A 438 12.19 -30.80 1.96
CA ALA A 438 13.31 -29.87 2.17
C ALA A 438 13.11 -28.98 3.42
N ARG A 439 14.18 -28.78 4.22
CA ARG A 439 14.18 -27.98 5.43
C ARG A 439 15.48 -27.19 5.54
N GLY A 440 15.37 -25.90 5.86
CA GLY A 440 16.50 -25.01 6.04
C GLY A 440 17.31 -24.75 4.77
N GLU A 441 16.79 -25.10 3.61
CA GLU A 441 17.50 -25.04 2.33
C GLU A 441 17.22 -23.75 1.57
N VAL A 442 18.11 -23.46 0.60
CA VAL A 442 17.97 -22.32 -0.32
C VAL A 442 17.59 -22.83 -1.70
N ARG A 443 16.76 -22.03 -2.40
CA ARG A 443 16.45 -22.20 -3.82
C ARG A 443 16.89 -20.96 -4.57
N SER A 444 17.68 -21.14 -5.61
CA SER A 444 18.25 -20.06 -6.41
C SER A 444 17.75 -20.05 -7.86
N GLN A 445 16.71 -20.78 -8.17
CA GLN A 445 16.00 -20.65 -9.44
C GLN A 445 15.38 -19.24 -9.54
N PHE A 446 15.38 -18.65 -10.72
CA PHE A 446 14.66 -17.43 -10.97
C PHE A 446 13.16 -17.65 -10.76
N THR A 447 12.56 -16.81 -9.96
CA THR A 447 11.12 -16.81 -9.69
C THR A 447 10.60 -15.36 -9.62
N HIS A 448 9.34 -15.20 -9.94
CA HIS A 448 8.69 -13.87 -9.95
C HIS A 448 7.35 -13.92 -9.23
N VAL A 449 6.86 -12.80 -8.79
CA VAL A 449 5.60 -12.70 -8.04
C VAL A 449 4.40 -13.27 -8.80
N ILE A 450 4.43 -13.27 -10.15
CA ILE A 450 3.39 -13.90 -10.97
C ILE A 450 3.36 -15.42 -10.85
N ASP A 451 4.40 -16.05 -10.31
CA ASP A 451 4.50 -17.49 -10.12
C ASP A 451 3.71 -17.99 -8.90
N VAL A 452 3.28 -17.06 -8.02
CA VAL A 452 2.58 -17.38 -6.78
C VAL A 452 1.21 -18.02 -7.08
N ALA A 453 0.38 -17.37 -7.91
CA ALA A 453 -0.97 -17.87 -8.20
C ALA A 453 -0.95 -19.25 -8.86
N PRO A 454 -0.18 -19.52 -9.94
CA PRO A 454 -0.11 -20.87 -10.51
C PRO A 454 0.51 -21.90 -9.55
N THR A 455 1.39 -21.49 -8.61
CA THR A 455 1.89 -22.38 -7.56
C THR A 455 0.78 -22.80 -6.62
N VAL A 456 0.00 -21.86 -6.12
CA VAL A 456 -1.14 -22.14 -5.22
C VAL A 456 -2.15 -23.06 -5.91
N LEU A 457 -2.50 -22.80 -7.17
CA LEU A 457 -3.41 -23.65 -7.92
C LEU A 457 -2.85 -25.06 -8.11
N ALA A 458 -1.58 -25.18 -8.46
CA ALA A 458 -0.92 -26.48 -8.66
C ALA A 458 -0.93 -27.34 -7.40
N VAL A 459 -0.55 -26.76 -6.24
CA VAL A 459 -0.54 -27.52 -4.98
C VAL A 459 -1.94 -27.82 -4.44
N ALA A 460 -2.93 -26.99 -4.78
CA ALA A 460 -4.33 -27.25 -4.47
C ALA A 460 -5.00 -28.27 -5.41
N GLY A 461 -4.31 -28.71 -6.46
CA GLY A 461 -4.85 -29.60 -7.48
C GLY A 461 -5.98 -28.98 -8.31
N ILE A 462 -6.00 -27.64 -8.40
CA ILE A 462 -7.00 -26.86 -9.14
C ILE A 462 -6.42 -26.48 -10.49
N PRO A 463 -7.04 -26.85 -11.61
CA PRO A 463 -6.56 -26.41 -12.92
C PRO A 463 -6.76 -24.89 -13.08
N GLU A 464 -5.92 -24.30 -13.90
CA GLU A 464 -6.14 -22.92 -14.34
C GLU A 464 -7.48 -22.83 -15.09
N PRO A 465 -8.39 -21.90 -14.71
CA PRO A 465 -9.70 -21.83 -15.32
C PRO A 465 -9.64 -21.21 -16.73
N THR A 466 -10.33 -21.81 -17.67
CA THR A 466 -10.53 -21.25 -19.02
C THR A 466 -11.65 -20.23 -19.08
N HIS A 467 -12.66 -20.35 -18.17
CA HIS A 467 -13.76 -19.41 -18.04
C HIS A 467 -14.09 -19.17 -16.57
N VAL A 468 -14.36 -17.91 -16.23
CA VAL A 468 -14.86 -17.49 -14.91
C VAL A 468 -16.07 -16.57 -15.11
N ASN A 469 -17.21 -16.91 -14.49
CA ASN A 469 -18.48 -16.18 -14.64
C ASN A 469 -18.89 -15.97 -16.12
N GLY A 470 -18.63 -16.97 -16.96
CA GLY A 470 -18.93 -16.92 -18.39
C GLY A 470 -17.94 -16.13 -19.25
N ILE A 471 -16.89 -15.58 -18.66
CA ILE A 471 -15.85 -14.79 -19.36
C ILE A 471 -14.63 -15.68 -19.58
N ALA A 472 -14.18 -15.76 -20.84
CA ALA A 472 -12.95 -16.47 -21.19
C ALA A 472 -11.75 -15.80 -20.52
N GLN A 473 -10.89 -16.62 -19.91
CA GLN A 473 -9.73 -16.12 -19.18
C GLN A 473 -8.47 -16.07 -20.06
N ARG A 474 -7.70 -15.02 -19.90
CA ARG A 474 -6.32 -15.01 -20.40
C ARG A 474 -5.51 -16.03 -19.60
N PRO A 475 -4.60 -16.81 -20.24
CA PRO A 475 -3.70 -17.69 -19.51
C PRO A 475 -2.90 -16.94 -18.44
N MET A 476 -2.58 -17.62 -17.34
CA MET A 476 -1.58 -17.12 -16.41
C MET A 476 -0.21 -17.09 -17.11
N GLU A 477 0.60 -16.11 -16.74
CA GLU A 477 1.91 -15.87 -17.38
C GLU A 477 3.05 -16.36 -16.49
N GLY A 478 2.75 -16.61 -15.20
CA GLY A 478 3.66 -17.21 -14.24
C GLY A 478 3.76 -18.74 -14.39
N VAL A 479 4.78 -19.28 -13.74
CA VAL A 479 5.11 -20.71 -13.73
C VAL A 479 5.09 -21.21 -12.28
N SER A 480 4.40 -22.33 -12.02
CA SER A 480 4.42 -22.92 -10.67
C SER A 480 5.83 -23.20 -10.18
N MET A 481 6.19 -22.69 -9.01
CA MET A 481 7.48 -22.89 -8.34
C MET A 481 7.62 -24.27 -7.67
N ALA A 482 6.53 -25.04 -7.57
CA ALA A 482 6.50 -26.31 -6.84
C ALA A 482 7.52 -27.34 -7.34
N TYR A 483 7.97 -27.23 -8.58
CA TYR A 483 8.98 -28.12 -9.18
C TYR A 483 10.35 -28.04 -8.46
N ALA A 484 10.64 -26.92 -7.83
CA ALA A 484 11.92 -26.69 -7.17
C ALA A 484 11.88 -26.96 -5.67
N PHE A 485 10.71 -27.22 -5.08
CA PHE A 485 10.59 -27.30 -3.61
C PHE A 485 11.50 -28.39 -3.00
N ASP A 486 11.54 -29.57 -3.58
CA ASP A 486 12.40 -30.69 -3.13
C ASP A 486 13.68 -30.87 -3.95
N ASP A 487 13.87 -30.12 -5.03
CA ASP A 487 15.01 -30.26 -5.92
C ASP A 487 15.78 -28.94 -6.12
N PRO A 488 16.86 -28.71 -5.34
CA PRO A 488 17.67 -27.50 -5.50
C PRO A 488 18.40 -27.41 -6.85
N ALA A 489 18.56 -28.54 -7.55
CA ALA A 489 19.22 -28.61 -8.86
C ALA A 489 18.23 -28.56 -10.03
N ALA A 490 16.93 -28.46 -9.78
CA ALA A 490 15.94 -28.39 -10.83
C ALA A 490 16.25 -27.22 -11.78
N PRO A 491 16.19 -27.41 -13.11
CA PRO A 491 16.40 -26.32 -14.06
C PRO A 491 15.31 -25.26 -13.89
N GLU A 492 15.67 -24.01 -14.11
CA GLU A 492 14.73 -22.90 -14.12
C GLU A 492 13.62 -23.14 -15.16
N ARG A 493 12.39 -22.85 -14.78
CA ARG A 493 11.23 -22.92 -15.68
C ARG A 493 10.70 -21.53 -16.04
N HIS A 494 11.02 -20.52 -15.22
CA HIS A 494 10.74 -19.13 -15.52
C HIS A 494 12.00 -18.53 -16.18
N GLU A 495 12.06 -18.65 -17.49
CA GLU A 495 13.28 -18.35 -18.24
C GLU A 495 13.38 -16.90 -18.72
N THR A 496 12.23 -16.19 -18.81
CA THR A 496 12.17 -14.84 -19.37
C THR A 496 11.20 -13.99 -18.58
N GLN A 497 11.66 -12.83 -18.11
CA GLN A 497 10.82 -11.84 -17.43
C GLN A 497 11.25 -10.42 -17.82
N TYR A 498 10.31 -9.62 -18.34
CA TYR A 498 10.53 -8.19 -18.48
C TYR A 498 10.24 -7.48 -17.15
N PHE A 499 10.85 -6.32 -16.98
CA PHE A 499 10.60 -5.39 -15.89
C PHE A 499 10.38 -3.99 -16.48
N GLU A 500 9.40 -3.27 -15.99
CA GLU A 500 9.19 -1.85 -16.31
C GLU A 500 8.45 -1.17 -15.14
N MET A 501 8.90 0.01 -14.78
CA MET A 501 8.25 0.91 -13.85
C MET A 501 8.71 2.35 -14.08
N VAL A 502 7.78 3.22 -14.53
CA VAL A 502 8.02 4.66 -14.75
C VAL A 502 9.28 4.92 -15.62
N GLY A 503 9.44 4.11 -16.69
CA GLY A 503 10.56 4.19 -17.62
C GLY A 503 11.81 3.38 -17.21
N ASN A 504 11.99 3.04 -15.94
CA ASN A 504 13.05 2.12 -15.51
C ASN A 504 12.70 0.71 -16.00
N ARG A 505 13.55 0.11 -16.83
CA ARG A 505 13.17 -1.10 -17.55
C ARG A 505 14.31 -2.09 -17.74
N GLY A 506 13.97 -3.33 -17.97
CA GLY A 506 14.92 -4.37 -18.23
C GLY A 506 14.27 -5.69 -18.58
N ILE A 507 15.13 -6.66 -18.93
CA ILE A 507 14.74 -8.03 -19.25
C ILE A 507 15.71 -9.00 -18.57
N TYR A 508 15.15 -10.04 -17.96
CA TYR A 508 15.89 -11.24 -17.59
C TYR A 508 15.65 -12.33 -18.63
N HIS A 509 16.68 -13.00 -19.06
CA HIS A 509 16.57 -14.18 -19.92
C HIS A 509 17.72 -15.15 -19.66
N GLN A 510 17.38 -16.35 -19.13
CA GLN A 510 18.32 -17.47 -18.95
C GLN A 510 19.66 -17.06 -18.32
N GLY A 511 19.59 -16.36 -17.18
CA GLY A 511 20.78 -15.94 -16.42
C GLY A 511 21.38 -14.60 -16.85
N TRP A 512 20.91 -13.97 -17.89
CA TRP A 512 21.37 -12.66 -18.34
C TRP A 512 20.33 -11.56 -18.05
N THR A 513 20.80 -10.35 -17.78
CA THR A 513 19.93 -9.19 -17.70
C THR A 513 20.46 -8.03 -18.51
N ALA A 514 19.60 -7.45 -19.35
CA ALA A 514 19.84 -6.15 -19.97
C ALA A 514 18.89 -5.15 -19.35
N VAL A 515 19.41 -4.05 -18.83
CA VAL A 515 18.65 -3.11 -17.99
C VAL A 515 19.01 -1.68 -18.33
N THR A 516 18.08 -0.75 -18.07
CA THR A 516 18.37 0.67 -18.14
C THR A 516 17.57 1.43 -17.10
N LYS A 517 18.28 2.28 -16.36
CA LYS A 517 17.69 3.21 -15.42
C LYS A 517 17.28 4.49 -16.14
N HIS A 518 16.04 4.93 -15.95
CA HIS A 518 15.51 6.16 -16.52
C HIS A 518 15.45 7.29 -15.49
N ALA A 519 14.89 7.00 -14.30
CA ALA A 519 14.68 8.00 -13.25
C ALA A 519 15.33 7.56 -11.93
N THR A 520 15.77 8.53 -11.11
CA THR A 520 16.26 8.32 -9.75
C THR A 520 15.16 8.73 -8.76
N PRO A 521 14.66 7.85 -7.87
CA PRO A 521 13.50 8.13 -7.02
C PRO A 521 13.62 9.38 -6.15
N TRP A 522 14.75 9.59 -5.51
CA TRP A 522 15.00 10.74 -4.61
C TRP A 522 15.50 12.01 -5.30
N MET A 523 15.60 12.00 -6.63
CA MET A 523 15.96 13.15 -7.47
C MET A 523 14.74 13.58 -8.28
N ALA A 524 13.72 14.08 -7.61
CA ALA A 524 12.44 14.41 -8.24
C ALA A 524 12.47 15.63 -9.16
N THR A 525 13.55 16.43 -9.13
CA THR A 525 13.70 17.65 -9.92
C THR A 525 14.69 17.43 -11.08
N GLY A 526 14.26 17.73 -12.29
CA GLY A 526 15.07 17.65 -13.50
C GLY A 526 14.26 17.14 -14.69
N THR A 527 14.69 17.52 -15.89
CA THR A 527 14.16 16.97 -17.14
C THR A 527 14.72 15.55 -17.30
N LEU A 528 13.85 14.56 -17.46
CA LEU A 528 14.29 13.20 -17.79
C LEU A 528 14.88 13.19 -19.23
N PRO A 529 15.86 12.33 -19.51
CA PRO A 529 16.28 12.07 -20.87
C PRO A 529 15.11 11.51 -21.71
N ALA A 530 15.23 11.55 -23.02
CA ALA A 530 14.30 10.77 -23.84
C ALA A 530 14.60 9.26 -23.65
N LEU A 531 13.57 8.41 -23.74
CA LEU A 531 13.72 6.96 -23.51
C LEU A 531 14.76 6.30 -24.42
N GLU A 532 14.92 6.84 -25.64
CA GLU A 532 15.93 6.39 -26.61
C GLU A 532 17.37 6.78 -26.24
N ASP A 533 17.56 7.78 -25.38
CA ASP A 533 18.87 8.23 -24.92
C ASP A 533 19.34 7.50 -23.66
N ASP A 534 18.49 6.63 -23.07
CA ASP A 534 18.85 5.85 -21.90
C ASP A 534 20.01 4.89 -22.17
N VAL A 535 20.94 4.85 -21.23
CA VAL A 535 22.12 3.96 -21.31
C VAL A 535 21.74 2.58 -20.80
N TRP A 536 21.95 1.57 -21.64
CA TRP A 536 21.72 0.18 -21.26
C TRP A 536 22.98 -0.47 -20.69
N GLU A 537 22.78 -1.26 -19.67
CA GLU A 537 23.78 -2.07 -18.98
C GLU A 537 23.45 -3.56 -19.20
N LEU A 538 24.46 -4.43 -19.18
CA LEU A 538 24.32 -5.86 -19.37
C LEU A 538 25.04 -6.62 -18.27
N TYR A 539 24.37 -7.60 -17.66
CA TYR A 539 24.92 -8.40 -16.58
C TYR A 539 24.73 -9.90 -16.83
N ASP A 540 25.80 -10.68 -16.63
CA ASP A 540 25.76 -12.14 -16.56
C ASP A 540 25.49 -12.55 -15.10
N THR A 541 24.23 -12.73 -14.73
CA THR A 541 23.82 -13.04 -13.35
C THR A 541 24.12 -14.49 -12.95
N THR A 542 24.69 -15.31 -13.84
CA THR A 542 25.19 -16.63 -13.48
C THR A 542 26.54 -16.54 -12.78
N THR A 543 27.30 -15.48 -13.04
CA THR A 543 28.62 -15.21 -12.45
C THR A 543 28.65 -13.93 -11.62
N ASP A 544 27.80 -12.95 -11.94
CA ASP A 544 27.63 -11.71 -11.21
C ASP A 544 26.25 -11.66 -10.52
N TRP A 545 26.18 -12.18 -9.30
CA TRP A 545 24.94 -12.31 -8.55
C TRP A 545 24.21 -10.98 -8.28
N SER A 546 24.95 -9.89 -8.18
CA SER A 546 24.46 -8.60 -7.67
C SER A 546 24.29 -7.50 -8.73
N GLN A 547 24.57 -7.78 -9.99
CA GLN A 547 24.62 -6.76 -11.06
C GLN A 547 25.70 -5.69 -10.74
N ALA A 548 26.91 -6.13 -10.40
CA ALA A 548 27.99 -5.24 -10.00
C ALA A 548 28.97 -4.91 -11.16
N ARG A 549 29.00 -5.75 -12.20
CA ARG A 549 29.90 -5.57 -13.36
C ARG A 549 29.12 -5.49 -14.66
N ASP A 550 28.97 -4.29 -15.17
CA ASP A 550 28.43 -4.07 -16.51
C ASP A 550 29.40 -4.58 -17.59
N VAL A 551 28.89 -5.48 -18.45
CA VAL A 551 29.64 -6.05 -19.58
C VAL A 551 29.06 -5.65 -20.94
N ALA A 552 28.23 -4.63 -21.02
CA ALA A 552 27.58 -4.15 -22.25
C ALA A 552 28.57 -3.85 -23.37
N ALA A 553 29.69 -3.19 -23.04
CA ALA A 553 30.75 -2.87 -24.00
C ALA A 553 31.51 -4.10 -24.48
N GLU A 554 31.60 -5.17 -23.67
CA GLU A 554 32.28 -6.43 -23.99
C GLU A 554 31.40 -7.37 -24.81
N GLN A 555 30.05 -7.28 -24.69
CA GLN A 555 29.05 -8.17 -25.23
C GLN A 555 27.93 -7.42 -26.00
N PRO A 556 28.26 -6.58 -27.01
CA PRO A 556 27.25 -5.72 -27.65
C PRO A 556 26.21 -6.51 -28.44
N GLU A 557 26.54 -7.68 -28.97
CA GLU A 557 25.59 -8.54 -29.71
C GLU A 557 24.54 -9.13 -28.74
N ARG A 558 24.97 -9.56 -27.55
CA ARG A 558 24.10 -10.09 -26.50
C ARG A 558 23.17 -8.99 -25.96
N LEU A 559 23.69 -7.80 -25.75
CA LEU A 559 22.89 -6.64 -25.38
C LEU A 559 21.79 -6.38 -26.41
N ALA A 560 22.15 -6.30 -27.69
CA ALA A 560 21.21 -6.05 -28.77
C ALA A 560 20.13 -7.16 -28.90
N GLU A 561 20.48 -8.40 -28.62
CA GLU A 561 19.55 -9.52 -28.57
C GLU A 561 18.52 -9.33 -27.46
N LEU A 562 18.97 -9.01 -26.23
CA LEU A 562 18.09 -8.83 -25.08
C LEU A 562 17.23 -7.57 -25.19
N GLN A 563 17.73 -6.49 -25.78
CA GLN A 563 16.92 -5.31 -26.07
C GLN A 563 15.76 -5.63 -27.04
N ARG A 564 16.00 -6.45 -28.05
CA ARG A 564 14.92 -6.90 -28.97
C ARG A 564 13.92 -7.77 -28.21
N LEU A 565 14.38 -8.70 -27.38
CA LEU A 565 13.53 -9.56 -26.58
C LEU A 565 12.67 -8.72 -25.61
N PHE A 566 13.25 -7.68 -24.97
CA PHE A 566 12.47 -6.74 -24.16
C PHE A 566 11.32 -6.11 -24.96
N LEU A 567 11.58 -5.63 -26.17
CA LEU A 567 10.53 -5.01 -26.99
C LEU A 567 9.44 -6.01 -27.41
N GLU A 568 9.81 -7.27 -27.67
CA GLU A 568 8.86 -8.34 -27.97
C GLU A 568 7.95 -8.64 -26.80
N GLU A 569 8.52 -8.81 -25.60
CA GLU A 569 7.76 -9.05 -24.37
C GLU A 569 6.93 -7.81 -23.97
N ALA A 570 7.49 -6.62 -24.08
CA ALA A 570 6.80 -5.36 -23.81
C ALA A 570 5.57 -5.16 -24.74
N GLY A 571 5.69 -5.52 -26.02
CA GLY A 571 4.57 -5.52 -26.96
C GLY A 571 3.51 -6.56 -26.61
N ARG A 572 3.94 -7.76 -26.19
CA ARG A 572 3.07 -8.89 -25.85
C ARG A 572 2.19 -8.60 -24.64
N TYR A 573 2.74 -7.96 -23.60
CA TYR A 573 2.09 -7.76 -22.32
C TYR A 573 1.48 -6.35 -22.13
N GLY A 574 1.51 -5.51 -23.16
CA GLY A 574 0.85 -4.20 -23.12
C GLY A 574 1.64 -3.10 -22.40
N VAL A 575 2.95 -3.26 -22.29
CA VAL A 575 3.87 -2.23 -21.79
C VAL A 575 3.99 -1.08 -22.79
N LEU A 576 3.95 -1.39 -24.10
CA LEU A 576 4.11 -0.38 -25.15
C LEU A 576 2.80 0.32 -25.51
N PRO A 577 2.83 1.64 -25.79
CA PRO A 577 4.01 2.50 -25.62
C PRO A 577 4.33 2.70 -24.13
N ILE A 578 5.62 2.75 -23.78
CA ILE A 578 6.05 3.09 -22.42
C ILE A 578 5.58 4.51 -22.14
N ASP A 579 4.95 4.69 -20.99
CA ASP A 579 4.47 5.98 -20.55
C ASP A 579 5.36 6.49 -19.39
N ASP A 580 6.38 7.26 -19.74
CA ASP A 580 7.29 7.92 -18.81
C ASP A 580 6.79 9.29 -18.32
N ARG A 581 5.61 9.69 -18.78
CA ARG A 581 4.96 10.92 -18.28
C ARG A 581 4.80 10.80 -16.76
N ARG A 582 5.14 11.85 -16.06
CA ARG A 582 5.08 11.91 -14.61
C ARG A 582 3.98 12.86 -14.15
N VAL A 583 4.10 14.03 -14.59
CA VAL A 583 3.35 15.21 -14.18
C VAL A 583 1.98 15.26 -14.85
N GLU A 584 1.95 14.90 -16.11
CA GLU A 584 0.77 14.89 -16.95
C GLU A 584 -0.25 13.85 -16.49
N ARG A 585 0.22 12.74 -15.91
CA ARG A 585 -0.64 11.68 -15.34
C ARG A 585 -1.49 12.16 -14.17
N LEU A 586 -1.14 13.28 -13.54
CA LEU A 586 -1.85 13.80 -12.37
C LEU A 586 -3.05 14.64 -12.73
N ASP A 587 -3.07 15.20 -13.94
CA ASP A 587 -4.28 15.80 -14.49
C ASP A 587 -5.20 14.69 -15.03
N PRO A 588 -6.36 14.45 -14.43
CA PRO A 588 -7.28 13.41 -14.88
C PRO A 588 -7.71 13.57 -16.34
N ALA A 589 -7.83 14.81 -16.84
CA ALA A 589 -8.21 15.06 -18.23
C ALA A 589 -7.11 14.64 -19.19
N THR A 590 -5.86 14.97 -18.90
CA THR A 590 -4.67 14.57 -19.68
C THR A 590 -4.39 13.06 -19.57
N ALA A 591 -4.59 12.48 -18.40
CA ALA A 591 -4.47 11.04 -18.17
C ALA A 591 -5.64 10.24 -18.78
N GLY A 592 -6.77 10.88 -19.07
CA GLY A 592 -7.97 10.26 -19.62
C GLY A 592 -8.75 9.42 -18.59
N ARG A 593 -8.62 9.71 -17.30
CA ARG A 593 -9.31 9.00 -16.21
C ARG A 593 -10.52 9.76 -15.66
N PRO A 594 -11.48 9.07 -15.00
CA PRO A 594 -12.66 9.71 -14.43
C PRO A 594 -12.31 10.74 -13.34
N VAL A 595 -13.11 11.81 -13.27
CA VAL A 595 -13.12 12.80 -12.18
C VAL A 595 -14.41 12.62 -11.40
N LEU A 596 -14.31 12.44 -10.09
CA LEU A 596 -15.47 12.22 -9.21
C LEU A 596 -16.20 13.52 -8.91
N VAL A 597 -15.48 14.58 -8.60
CA VAL A 597 -16.08 15.89 -8.25
C VAL A 597 -15.87 16.85 -9.40
N LYS A 598 -16.97 17.39 -9.92
CA LYS A 598 -16.99 18.34 -11.06
C LYS A 598 -17.71 19.63 -10.66
N GLY A 599 -17.26 20.74 -11.26
CA GLY A 599 -17.87 22.06 -11.04
C GLY A 599 -17.23 22.82 -9.89
N THR A 600 -17.96 23.86 -9.46
CA THR A 600 -17.50 24.83 -8.45
C THR A 600 -18.31 24.78 -7.16
N SER A 601 -19.23 23.84 -7.03
CA SER A 601 -20.07 23.65 -5.85
C SER A 601 -20.29 22.17 -5.57
N GLN A 602 -20.25 21.81 -4.28
CA GLN A 602 -20.53 20.45 -3.80
C GLN A 602 -21.41 20.51 -2.57
N VAL A 603 -22.46 19.70 -2.54
CA VAL A 603 -23.35 19.56 -1.39
C VAL A 603 -23.13 18.20 -0.72
N LEU A 604 -22.93 18.22 0.59
CA LEU A 604 -22.70 17.08 1.45
C LEU A 604 -23.77 17.03 2.53
N PHE A 605 -24.05 15.88 3.11
CA PHE A 605 -25.12 15.69 4.07
C PHE A 605 -24.58 15.21 5.42
N GLY A 606 -25.29 15.51 6.50
CA GLY A 606 -24.94 15.06 7.83
C GLY A 606 -24.81 13.54 7.91
N GLY A 607 -23.73 13.07 8.56
CA GLY A 607 -23.41 11.65 8.70
C GLY A 607 -22.60 11.05 7.55
N MET A 608 -22.30 11.81 6.48
CA MET A 608 -21.29 11.39 5.51
C MET A 608 -19.91 11.43 6.15
N GLY A 609 -19.13 10.39 5.95
CA GLY A 609 -17.78 10.29 6.50
C GLY A 609 -16.86 9.43 5.66
N ARG A 610 -15.58 9.45 6.00
CA ARG A 610 -14.52 8.73 5.28
C ARG A 610 -14.47 9.08 3.79
N LEU A 611 -14.70 10.34 3.47
CA LEU A 611 -14.64 10.85 2.12
C LEU A 611 -13.18 11.15 1.78
N THR A 612 -12.62 10.40 0.83
CA THR A 612 -11.22 10.62 0.42
C THR A 612 -11.05 12.00 -0.20
N GLU A 613 -9.84 12.56 -0.16
CA GLU A 613 -9.60 13.92 -0.72
C GLU A 613 -9.99 14.02 -2.20
N ALA A 614 -9.90 12.92 -2.96
CA ALA A 614 -10.34 12.86 -4.36
C ALA A 614 -11.87 13.00 -4.53
N THR A 615 -12.66 12.76 -3.49
CA THR A 615 -14.12 12.92 -3.49
C THR A 615 -14.60 14.28 -2.98
N MET A 616 -13.66 15.16 -2.62
CA MET A 616 -13.92 16.50 -2.12
C MET A 616 -13.56 17.57 -3.17
N LEU A 617 -14.33 18.65 -3.14
CA LEU A 617 -14.01 19.82 -3.96
C LEU A 617 -12.69 20.44 -3.45
N ASN A 618 -11.73 20.63 -4.37
CA ASN A 618 -10.41 21.14 -4.00
C ASN A 618 -10.48 22.65 -3.68
N VAL A 619 -10.35 22.97 -2.39
CA VAL A 619 -10.39 24.35 -1.86
C VAL A 619 -9.01 24.97 -1.67
N LYS A 620 -7.93 24.24 -1.92
CA LYS A 620 -6.55 24.71 -1.72
C LYS A 620 -6.18 25.81 -2.69
N ASN A 621 -5.43 26.81 -2.21
CA ASN A 621 -4.87 27.94 -2.99
C ASN A 621 -5.92 28.82 -3.69
N ARG A 622 -7.13 28.91 -3.14
CA ARG A 622 -8.20 29.72 -3.71
C ARG A 622 -9.21 30.18 -2.67
N SER A 623 -9.94 31.23 -3.00
CA SER A 623 -11.07 31.68 -2.21
C SER A 623 -12.22 30.68 -2.29
N HIS A 624 -12.90 30.47 -1.18
CA HIS A 624 -14.03 29.55 -1.11
C HIS A 624 -14.95 29.88 0.06
N ALA A 625 -16.14 29.30 0.03
CA ALA A 625 -17.08 29.36 1.14
C ALA A 625 -17.57 27.98 1.54
N VAL A 626 -17.83 27.81 2.83
CA VAL A 626 -18.46 26.61 3.38
C VAL A 626 -19.71 27.06 4.11
N THR A 627 -20.88 26.67 3.62
CA THR A 627 -22.17 27.01 4.19
C THR A 627 -22.85 25.75 4.73
N ALA A 628 -23.35 25.79 5.96
CA ALA A 628 -24.08 24.67 6.55
C ALA A 628 -25.43 25.12 7.11
N GLN A 629 -26.44 24.26 6.94
CA GLN A 629 -27.74 24.46 7.60
C GLN A 629 -27.81 23.57 8.84
N LEU A 630 -27.97 24.20 10.00
CA LEU A 630 -27.90 23.54 11.31
C LEU A 630 -29.20 23.74 12.07
N THR A 631 -29.56 22.77 12.90
CA THR A 631 -30.52 22.91 13.97
C THR A 631 -29.78 22.82 15.29
N VAL A 632 -29.78 23.92 16.05
CA VAL A 632 -29.19 24.00 17.39
C VAL A 632 -30.28 23.65 18.42
N PRO A 633 -30.04 22.64 19.28
CA PRO A 633 -31.04 22.22 20.28
C PRO A 633 -31.30 23.28 21.35
N GLU A 634 -32.52 23.30 21.91
CA GLU A 634 -32.85 24.09 23.09
C GLU A 634 -32.20 23.47 24.35
N GLY A 635 -31.65 24.29 25.23
CA GLY A 635 -31.38 23.91 26.62
C GLY A 635 -30.04 23.24 26.92
N GLY A 636 -29.04 23.33 26.07
CA GLY A 636 -27.66 22.95 26.44
C GLY A 636 -26.99 23.96 27.36
N ALA A 637 -26.55 23.55 28.56
CA ALA A 637 -25.93 24.46 29.54
C ALA A 637 -24.66 25.18 28.98
N ASN A 638 -23.99 24.59 27.99
CA ASN A 638 -22.77 25.11 27.35
C ASN A 638 -22.99 25.45 25.85
N GLY A 639 -24.22 25.42 25.34
CA GLY A 639 -24.50 25.61 23.93
C GLY A 639 -24.17 24.35 23.06
N VAL A 640 -24.26 24.53 21.74
CA VAL A 640 -23.90 23.45 20.76
C VAL A 640 -22.39 23.28 20.66
N SER A 641 -21.93 22.04 20.51
CA SER A 641 -20.52 21.72 20.35
C SER A 641 -20.33 20.63 19.28
N GLY A 642 -19.11 20.49 18.76
CA GLY A 642 -18.72 19.46 17.82
C GLY A 642 -18.55 19.94 16.39
N VAL A 643 -18.06 19.04 15.55
CA VAL A 643 -17.62 19.34 14.19
C VAL A 643 -18.80 19.37 13.23
N ILE A 644 -18.88 20.42 12.42
CA ILE A 644 -19.84 20.56 11.32
C ILE A 644 -19.29 19.87 10.07
N VAL A 645 -18.03 20.17 9.73
CA VAL A 645 -17.28 19.55 8.65
C VAL A 645 -15.79 19.65 8.94
N ALA A 646 -15.06 18.58 8.70
CA ALA A 646 -13.60 18.54 8.74
C ALA A 646 -13.05 17.87 7.48
N GLN A 647 -11.82 18.21 7.11
CA GLN A 647 -11.06 17.56 6.08
C GLN A 647 -9.58 17.53 6.46
N GLY A 648 -8.95 16.34 6.41
CA GLY A 648 -7.59 16.10 6.86
C GLY A 648 -7.53 15.73 8.33
N GLY A 649 -6.38 15.95 8.99
CA GLY A 649 -6.15 15.51 10.37
C GLY A 649 -5.04 16.26 11.08
N ALA A 650 -4.32 15.57 11.97
CA ALA A 650 -3.27 16.16 12.80
C ALA A 650 -2.10 16.77 12.03
N PHE A 651 -1.81 16.25 10.82
CA PHE A 651 -0.68 16.69 9.98
C PHE A 651 -1.09 17.63 8.84
N GLY A 652 -2.33 18.08 8.77
CA GLY A 652 -2.81 19.07 7.81
C GLY A 652 -4.29 18.97 7.57
N GLY A 653 -4.96 20.12 7.41
CA GLY A 653 -6.39 20.11 7.17
C GLY A 653 -7.10 21.38 7.61
N TRP A 654 -8.43 21.32 7.58
CA TRP A 654 -9.28 22.38 8.09
C TRP A 654 -10.58 21.83 8.69
N SER A 655 -11.14 22.54 9.65
CA SER A 655 -12.38 22.16 10.30
C SER A 655 -13.25 23.40 10.62
N LEU A 656 -14.54 23.27 10.39
CA LEU A 656 -15.57 24.19 10.83
C LEU A 656 -16.39 23.49 11.92
N TYR A 657 -16.39 24.02 13.13
CA TYR A 657 -17.01 23.38 14.28
C TYR A 657 -17.62 24.39 15.26
N ALA A 658 -18.37 23.91 16.22
CA ALA A 658 -18.84 24.70 17.36
C ALA A 658 -18.09 24.29 18.61
N LYS A 659 -17.65 25.30 19.41
CA LYS A 659 -17.05 25.11 20.73
C LYS A 659 -17.71 26.08 21.70
N ASP A 660 -18.25 25.56 22.82
CA ASP A 660 -18.95 26.34 23.83
C ASP A 660 -20.05 27.26 23.21
N GLY A 661 -20.80 26.69 22.24
CA GLY A 661 -21.85 27.37 21.51
C GLY A 661 -21.39 28.31 20.40
N ARG A 662 -20.13 28.58 20.25
CA ARG A 662 -19.58 29.51 19.24
C ARG A 662 -19.05 28.80 18.02
N LEU A 663 -19.32 29.36 16.84
CA LEU A 663 -18.74 28.89 15.61
C LEU A 663 -17.21 29.15 15.56
N VAL A 664 -16.43 28.17 15.18
CA VAL A 664 -14.98 28.26 15.07
C VAL A 664 -14.53 27.62 13.73
N TYR A 665 -13.61 28.29 13.06
CA TYR A 665 -12.83 27.71 11.95
C TYR A 665 -11.41 27.48 12.40
N CYS A 666 -10.87 26.31 12.09
CA CYS A 666 -9.47 25.96 12.32
C CYS A 666 -8.82 25.56 11.00
N HIS A 667 -7.66 26.13 10.66
CA HIS A 667 -6.77 25.65 9.61
C HIS A 667 -5.49 25.10 10.25
N ASN A 668 -5.26 23.80 10.08
CA ASN A 668 -4.06 23.13 10.54
C ASN A 668 -3.00 23.16 9.43
N PHE A 669 -2.00 24.00 9.58
CA PHE A 669 -0.88 24.11 8.68
C PHE A 669 0.18 23.05 8.99
N LEU A 670 0.07 21.90 8.35
CA LEU A 670 1.05 20.78 8.33
C LEU A 670 1.47 20.29 9.74
N GLY A 671 0.56 20.33 10.71
CA GLY A 671 0.87 19.97 12.10
C GLY A 671 1.75 20.99 12.85
N LEU A 672 2.29 21.99 12.14
CA LEU A 672 3.20 22.99 12.71
C LEU A 672 2.43 24.09 13.45
N ARG A 673 1.28 24.51 12.92
CA ARG A 673 0.51 25.61 13.46
C ARG A 673 -0.97 25.49 13.16
N ARG A 674 -1.81 25.71 14.16
CA ARG A 674 -3.26 25.80 14.00
C ARG A 674 -3.70 27.25 14.08
N PHE A 675 -4.28 27.76 12.97
CA PHE A 675 -4.88 29.10 12.91
C PHE A 675 -6.35 28.97 13.21
N LYS A 676 -6.84 29.67 14.25
CA LYS A 676 -8.23 29.61 14.68
C LYS A 676 -8.90 30.96 14.57
N VAL A 677 -10.12 30.97 14.05
CA VAL A 677 -11.01 32.16 14.00
C VAL A 677 -12.32 31.77 14.64
N ALA A 678 -12.73 32.49 15.69
CA ALA A 678 -13.93 32.21 16.45
C ALA A 678 -14.97 33.35 16.35
N ALA A 679 -16.22 32.97 16.34
CA ALA A 679 -17.33 33.92 16.47
C ALA A 679 -17.37 34.58 17.85
N ALA A 680 -17.71 35.86 17.87
CA ALA A 680 -17.85 36.61 19.11
C ALA A 680 -19.06 36.18 19.95
N GLU A 681 -20.12 35.73 19.29
CA GLU A 681 -21.41 35.37 19.89
C GLU A 681 -21.68 33.87 19.72
N ALA A 682 -22.43 33.30 20.67
CA ALA A 682 -22.89 31.92 20.57
C ALA A 682 -24.05 31.78 19.56
N LEU A 683 -24.18 30.64 18.95
CA LEU A 683 -25.32 30.25 18.13
C LEU A 683 -26.54 30.08 19.01
N PRO A 684 -27.63 30.83 18.74
CA PRO A 684 -28.86 30.65 19.51
C PRO A 684 -29.54 29.32 19.18
N PRO A 685 -30.46 28.82 20.03
CA PRO A 685 -31.27 27.65 19.65
C PRO A 685 -32.15 27.94 18.43
N GLY A 686 -32.37 26.90 17.58
CA GLY A 686 -33.21 27.00 16.40
C GLY A 686 -32.51 26.58 15.12
N LEU A 687 -33.15 26.89 14.00
CA LEU A 687 -32.63 26.63 12.64
C LEU A 687 -31.77 27.81 12.21
N HIS A 688 -30.53 27.55 11.83
CA HIS A 688 -29.57 28.59 11.44
C HIS A 688 -28.82 28.18 10.15
N SER A 689 -28.48 29.19 9.37
CA SER A 689 -27.47 29.07 8.31
C SER A 689 -26.15 29.64 8.85
N VAL A 690 -25.13 28.79 8.95
CA VAL A 690 -23.77 29.23 9.27
C VAL A 690 -22.91 29.19 8.01
N ARG A 691 -21.99 30.16 7.89
CA ARG A 691 -21.12 30.26 6.72
C ARG A 691 -19.72 30.69 7.16
N MET A 692 -18.72 30.04 6.57
CA MET A 692 -17.32 30.46 6.60
C MET A 692 -16.93 30.90 5.19
N GLU A 693 -16.38 32.09 5.04
CA GLU A 693 -15.75 32.58 3.82
C GLU A 693 -14.26 32.70 4.04
N PHE A 694 -13.50 32.17 3.08
CA PHE A 694 -12.05 32.29 3.04
C PHE A 694 -11.65 33.11 1.81
N ALA A 695 -11.14 34.30 2.02
CA ALA A 695 -10.63 35.20 1.00
C ALA A 695 -9.11 34.97 0.89
N TYR A 696 -8.70 34.20 -0.11
CA TYR A 696 -7.29 33.85 -0.35
C TYR A 696 -6.51 35.06 -0.86
N ASP A 697 -5.29 35.29 -0.33
CA ASP A 697 -4.49 36.47 -0.67
C ASP A 697 -3.97 36.45 -2.13
N GLY A 698 -3.95 35.27 -2.79
CA GLY A 698 -3.38 35.12 -4.12
C GLY A 698 -1.85 35.12 -4.13
N GLY A 699 -1.26 35.24 -5.31
CA GLY A 699 0.20 35.41 -5.44
C GLY A 699 1.02 34.13 -5.27
N GLY A 700 0.45 32.97 -5.47
CA GLY A 700 1.13 31.67 -5.42
C GLY A 700 0.47 30.68 -4.48
N MET A 701 1.13 29.53 -4.25
CA MET A 701 0.60 28.46 -3.40
C MET A 701 0.85 28.74 -1.91
N GLY A 702 0.03 28.15 -1.04
CA GLY A 702 0.24 28.13 0.39
C GLY A 702 0.17 29.50 1.09
N LYS A 703 -0.37 30.51 0.39
CA LYS A 703 -0.54 31.84 0.97
C LYS A 703 -1.66 31.87 1.98
N GLY A 704 -1.67 32.87 2.81
CA GLY A 704 -2.70 33.10 3.79
C GLY A 704 -4.01 33.62 3.18
N GLY A 705 -4.92 34.00 4.07
CA GLY A 705 -6.19 34.61 3.70
C GLY A 705 -6.94 35.11 4.91
N THR A 706 -8.00 35.85 4.65
CA THR A 706 -8.95 36.31 5.66
C THR A 706 -10.13 35.37 5.75
N VAL A 707 -10.45 34.92 6.96
CA VAL A 707 -11.65 34.15 7.28
C VAL A 707 -12.69 35.07 7.85
N THR A 708 -13.92 35.01 7.31
CA THR A 708 -15.08 35.67 7.90
C THR A 708 -16.15 34.63 8.23
N LEU A 709 -16.65 34.63 9.44
CA LEU A 709 -17.71 33.74 9.94
C LEU A 709 -19.05 34.49 9.96
N TYR A 710 -20.09 33.80 9.51
CA TYR A 710 -21.45 34.33 9.47
C TYR A 710 -22.44 33.42 10.18
N THR A 711 -23.46 34.01 10.78
CA THR A 711 -24.69 33.34 11.25
C THR A 711 -25.86 34.11 10.68
N ASP A 712 -26.74 33.42 9.90
CA ASP A 712 -27.92 34.03 9.24
C ASP A 712 -27.54 35.30 8.48
N GLU A 713 -26.48 35.14 7.62
CA GLU A 713 -25.90 36.21 6.79
C GLU A 713 -25.27 37.42 7.56
N ARG A 714 -25.30 37.41 8.85
CA ARG A 714 -24.65 38.41 9.71
C ARG A 714 -23.22 38.02 10.02
N PRO A 715 -22.20 38.85 9.78
CA PRO A 715 -20.83 38.55 10.18
C PRO A 715 -20.74 38.52 11.72
N VAL A 716 -20.13 37.44 12.25
CA VAL A 716 -19.99 37.15 13.69
C VAL A 716 -18.56 36.97 14.14
N GLY A 717 -17.61 36.90 13.21
CA GLY A 717 -16.18 36.78 13.51
C GLY A 717 -15.33 37.00 12.26
N GLU A 718 -14.13 37.51 12.45
CA GLU A 718 -13.12 37.66 11.36
C GLU A 718 -11.73 37.43 11.94
N GLY A 719 -10.84 36.85 11.12
CA GLY A 719 -9.46 36.61 11.49
C GLY A 719 -8.56 36.20 10.33
N ARG A 720 -7.30 36.03 10.63
CA ARG A 720 -6.27 35.70 9.64
C ARG A 720 -5.81 34.26 9.77
N VAL A 721 -5.60 33.62 8.61
CA VAL A 721 -4.80 32.41 8.41
C VAL A 721 -3.55 32.85 7.67
N GLU A 722 -2.38 32.73 8.28
CA GLU A 722 -1.13 33.26 7.76
C GLU A 722 -0.55 32.41 6.61
N ALA A 723 -0.79 31.10 6.67
CA ALA A 723 -0.35 30.14 5.67
C ALA A 723 -1.34 28.98 5.56
N THR A 724 -1.48 28.39 4.37
CA THR A 724 -2.39 27.28 4.11
C THR A 724 -1.63 26.09 3.56
N VAL A 725 -2.19 24.88 3.70
CA VAL A 725 -1.68 23.67 3.08
C VAL A 725 -1.83 23.77 1.56
N PRO A 726 -0.72 23.70 0.79
CA PRO A 726 -0.78 24.03 -0.63
C PRO A 726 -1.18 22.87 -1.56
N ILE A 727 -0.84 21.62 -1.22
CA ILE A 727 -0.87 20.51 -2.19
C ILE A 727 -1.85 19.42 -1.75
N ILE A 728 -1.64 18.86 -0.55
CA ILE A 728 -2.45 17.77 -0.01
C ILE A 728 -2.61 17.92 1.49
N TYR A 729 -3.81 17.70 2.00
CA TYR A 729 -4.08 17.75 3.43
C TYR A 729 -3.56 16.53 4.16
N SER A 730 -3.79 15.35 3.61
CA SER A 730 -3.33 14.08 4.14
C SER A 730 -3.23 13.02 3.03
N LEU A 731 -2.45 11.98 3.28
CA LEU A 731 -2.35 10.83 2.39
C LEU A 731 -3.43 9.77 2.69
N ASP A 732 -3.91 9.70 3.92
CA ASP A 732 -4.84 8.70 4.42
C ASP A 732 -6.06 9.27 5.18
N GLU A 733 -5.93 10.46 5.78
CA GLU A 733 -7.05 11.13 6.45
C GLU A 733 -8.10 11.59 5.43
N THR A 734 -9.33 11.67 5.88
CA THR A 734 -10.51 11.86 5.04
C THR A 734 -11.27 13.15 5.38
N ALA A 735 -12.44 13.32 4.80
CA ALA A 735 -13.37 14.37 5.19
C ALA A 735 -14.64 13.77 5.78
N ASP A 736 -15.18 14.45 6.78
CA ASP A 736 -16.33 14.02 7.56
C ASP A 736 -17.33 15.16 7.79
N ILE A 737 -18.63 14.81 7.85
CA ILE A 737 -19.72 15.74 8.11
C ILE A 737 -20.40 15.37 9.43
N GLY A 738 -20.25 16.23 10.42
CA GLY A 738 -20.86 16.06 11.74
C GLY A 738 -19.95 15.42 12.78
N ARG A 739 -18.71 15.14 12.44
CA ARG A 739 -17.63 14.68 13.31
C ARG A 739 -16.27 14.86 12.65
N ASP A 740 -15.20 14.53 13.33
CA ASP A 740 -13.83 14.45 12.82
C ASP A 740 -13.25 13.11 13.25
N THR A 741 -13.03 12.20 12.31
CA THR A 741 -12.58 10.83 12.58
C THR A 741 -11.07 10.72 12.49
N ALA A 742 -10.50 9.60 12.92
CA ALA A 742 -9.07 9.32 12.95
C ALA A 742 -8.30 10.36 13.81
N SER A 743 -7.41 11.17 13.26
CA SER A 743 -6.69 12.19 14.04
C SER A 743 -7.33 13.57 13.89
N PRO A 744 -7.54 14.33 15.00
CA PRO A 744 -8.26 15.59 14.93
C PRO A 744 -7.50 16.69 14.19
N VAL A 745 -8.19 17.46 13.35
CA VAL A 745 -7.65 18.68 12.74
C VAL A 745 -7.33 19.75 13.78
N SER A 746 -8.19 19.90 14.78
CA SER A 746 -8.07 20.91 15.84
C SER A 746 -7.70 20.26 17.18
N ASP A 747 -6.95 20.98 18.01
CA ASP A 747 -6.67 20.65 19.40
C ASP A 747 -7.80 21.09 20.38
N ASP A 748 -8.92 21.55 19.86
CA ASP A 748 -10.10 21.96 20.65
C ASP A 748 -11.04 20.78 20.96
N TYR A 749 -10.85 19.64 20.34
CA TYR A 749 -11.64 18.42 20.52
C TYR A 749 -10.78 17.18 20.23
N THR A 750 -11.25 16.02 20.65
CA THR A 750 -10.71 14.70 20.29
C THR A 750 -11.64 14.02 19.28
N ALA A 751 -11.19 12.96 18.63
CA ALA A 751 -12.04 12.18 17.73
C ALA A 751 -13.31 11.67 18.47
N ALA A 752 -13.15 11.26 19.73
CA ALA A 752 -14.25 10.72 20.56
C ALA A 752 -15.34 11.74 20.91
N ASP A 753 -14.97 13.01 21.12
CA ASP A 753 -15.91 14.09 21.50
C ASP A 753 -16.18 15.08 20.35
N SER A 754 -15.74 14.76 19.15
CA SER A 754 -15.91 15.60 17.96
C SER A 754 -17.34 15.66 17.42
N ALA A 755 -18.22 14.73 17.80
CA ALA A 755 -19.57 14.65 17.24
C ALA A 755 -20.39 15.91 17.49
N PHE A 756 -21.01 16.44 16.42
CA PHE A 756 -21.86 17.63 16.52
C PHE A 756 -23.14 17.33 17.33
N THR A 757 -23.37 18.11 18.37
CA THR A 757 -24.48 17.90 19.30
C THR A 757 -25.83 18.42 18.80
N GLY A 758 -25.88 19.12 17.65
CA GLY A 758 -27.07 19.49 16.91
C GLY A 758 -27.35 18.58 15.71
N THR A 759 -28.14 19.11 14.79
CA THR A 759 -28.44 18.41 13.51
C THR A 759 -27.90 19.21 12.33
N ILE A 760 -27.24 18.53 11.38
CA ILE A 760 -26.74 19.09 10.14
C ILE A 760 -27.66 18.60 9.01
N ALA A 761 -28.37 19.52 8.35
CA ALA A 761 -29.18 19.16 7.19
C ALA A 761 -28.31 18.96 5.96
N TRP A 762 -27.41 19.90 5.70
CA TRP A 762 -26.45 19.84 4.61
C TRP A 762 -25.27 20.79 4.87
N VAL A 763 -24.17 20.53 4.18
CA VAL A 763 -22.98 21.39 4.05
C VAL A 763 -22.72 21.62 2.58
N ARG A 764 -22.52 22.87 2.14
CA ARG A 764 -22.19 23.21 0.78
C ARG A 764 -20.83 23.93 0.74
N ILE A 765 -19.96 23.44 -0.13
CA ILE A 765 -18.67 24.05 -0.43
C ILE A 765 -18.80 24.72 -1.77
N ASP A 766 -18.50 26.01 -1.84
CA ASP A 766 -18.55 26.82 -3.08
C ASP A 766 -17.17 27.42 -3.33
N LEU A 767 -16.66 27.26 -4.55
CA LEU A 767 -15.49 27.98 -5.03
C LEU A 767 -15.92 29.28 -5.65
N ASP A 768 -15.11 30.33 -5.54
CA ASP A 768 -15.32 31.53 -6.30
C ASP A 768 -15.34 31.18 -7.79
N ALA A 769 -16.28 31.81 -8.51
CA ALA A 769 -16.36 31.75 -9.97
C ALA A 769 -15.17 32.53 -10.58
N ILE A 770 -13.95 32.09 -10.26
CA ILE A 770 -12.74 32.66 -10.87
C ILE A 770 -12.64 32.09 -12.26
N THR A 771 -13.03 32.91 -13.21
CA THR A 771 -12.81 32.68 -14.64
C THR A 771 -11.33 32.43 -14.88
N GLY A 772 -10.96 31.20 -15.24
CA GLY A 772 -9.60 30.82 -15.59
C GLY A 772 -8.70 30.45 -14.39
N GLY A 773 -9.21 29.73 -13.40
CA GLY A 773 -8.40 29.19 -12.31
C GLY A 773 -7.29 28.28 -12.83
N VAL A 774 -6.07 28.80 -12.93
CA VAL A 774 -4.87 27.99 -13.14
C VAL A 774 -4.72 27.15 -11.88
N ASP A 775 -4.63 25.84 -12.04
CA ASP A 775 -4.24 24.98 -10.94
C ASP A 775 -2.82 25.38 -10.54
N LEU A 776 -2.68 26.01 -9.36
CA LEU A 776 -1.43 26.58 -8.90
C LEU A 776 -0.43 25.53 -8.41
N VAL A 777 -0.88 24.28 -8.20
CA VAL A 777 0.01 23.22 -7.74
C VAL A 777 0.91 22.79 -8.90
N PRO A 778 2.25 22.95 -8.80
CA PRO A 778 3.15 22.43 -9.80
C PRO A 778 2.94 20.92 -9.96
N ALA A 779 2.98 20.51 -11.18
CA ALA A 779 2.75 19.13 -11.51
C ALA A 779 3.79 18.19 -10.88
N GLU A 780 5.03 18.65 -10.71
CA GLU A 780 6.11 17.96 -10.01
C GLU A 780 5.76 17.66 -8.54
N ASP A 781 5.11 18.62 -7.86
CA ASP A 781 4.69 18.45 -6.48
C ASP A 781 3.55 17.43 -6.35
N ARG A 782 2.59 17.45 -7.30
CA ARG A 782 1.54 16.42 -7.35
C ARG A 782 2.10 15.03 -7.61
N LEU A 783 3.10 14.91 -8.48
CA LEU A 783 3.78 13.65 -8.73
C LEU A 783 4.48 13.12 -7.47
N ARG A 784 5.17 14.00 -6.74
CA ARG A 784 5.83 13.63 -5.48
C ARG A 784 4.82 13.01 -4.50
N VAL A 785 3.65 13.64 -4.34
CA VAL A 785 2.56 13.11 -3.52
C VAL A 785 2.08 11.75 -4.03
N ALA A 786 1.86 11.64 -5.34
CA ALA A 786 1.38 10.38 -5.92
C ALA A 786 2.38 9.23 -5.74
N LEU A 787 3.67 9.52 -5.92
CA LEU A 787 4.73 8.52 -5.73
C LEU A 787 4.93 8.15 -4.25
N ALA A 788 4.71 9.06 -3.33
CA ALA A 788 4.82 8.77 -1.91
C ALA A 788 3.65 7.98 -1.32
N ARG A 789 2.53 7.90 -2.04
CA ARG A 789 1.38 7.05 -1.66
C ARG A 789 1.58 5.55 -1.95
N GLN A 790 2.76 5.16 -2.42
CA GLN A 790 3.02 3.76 -2.85
C GLN A 790 3.24 2.83 -1.68
#